data_15b977fe6d6dd6d5e8fee83cde8c9d25
#
_entry.id   15b977fe6d6dd6d5e8fee83cde8c9d25
#
_cell.length_a   1.000
_cell.length_b   1.000
_cell.length_c   1.000
_cell.angle_alpha   90.00
_cell.angle_beta   90.00
_cell.angle_gamma   90.00
#
_symmetry.space_group_name_H-M   'P 1'
#
loop_
_entity.id
_entity.type
_entity.pdbx_description
1 polymer ?
#
loop_
_entity_poly.entity_id
_entity_poly.type
_entity_poly.pdbx_seq_one_letter_code
_entity_poly.pdbx_strand_id
1 'polypeptide(L)'
;MFMKKVLILLICLIGYRIGCHAQMADEHYYFKNLSVQNGLSQNTVNAILQDRQGFMWFGTKDGLNRYDGLSFRKFKHDDRTRRSIGNNFITALYEDAKGDIWVGTDVGLYIYHPEKDSFRHFAELSVENTKIEHTVTAISGDNKGCVWVAVESQGLFCYDLEEGKLRNYTLKNFPFISTNVQSFVFDNSGTLWIGCYGDGLFFSKDRLQTLHPYVSPVDNQKTYENDVVIGLVKGAYNCLYVGSLKGGVKELNLTSNKLHDLLSEDENGESVFCRELLVASDNELWIGAESGLYIYNLRMGKYVHLRSSINDPYSLSDNAIYSLCKDREGGIWIGSYFGGVNYYPRFYTYFEKYYPKGTDNGLHGKRVREFCQDNQGILWIGTEDGGLNRFNPKTKTFSFFTPSSAFTNVHGLCLIDNHLWVGTFSKGVKVVDTRTGAIVKTYQKTDSPRSLIDNSVFSICRTTTGDIYLGTLFGLLRYNRQSDDFDRIPELNGRFVYDIKEDSGGNLWLATYANGAYCYNVSEKKWKNYLHDENNPKSLPYDKVLSIFEDSHRQIWLTTQGGGFCRFQPDTDTFANYNLSAGLPNDVVYQIVEDKDGFLWLTTNNGLVCFQPNTGVMKVYTTSNGLLGDQFNYRSSFETEDGTIYLGSIDGFIAFNPKNFSENKFIPSVAITDFFLFGKEVYAGEPGSPLEKSITFSDQLVLQSNQNSFSFRVAALDFQAPKTSRIMYNWRALIRIG
;
A
#
# COMPACT_ATOMS: atom_id res chain seq x y z
N MET A 1 42.34 39.00 -18.36
CA MET A 1 42.06 37.64 -18.88
C MET A 1 42.33 36.53 -17.84
N PHE A 2 43.33 36.68 -16.97
CA PHE A 2 43.66 35.74 -15.91
C PHE A 2 42.62 35.64 -14.79
N MET A 3 42.05 36.77 -14.33
CA MET A 3 41.02 36.80 -13.30
C MET A 3 39.68 36.15 -13.72
N LYS A 4 39.28 36.20 -15.00
CA LYS A 4 38.09 35.48 -15.47
C LYS A 4 38.27 33.96 -15.51
N LYS A 5 39.48 33.48 -15.79
CA LYS A 5 39.79 32.04 -15.77
C LYS A 5 39.85 31.48 -14.35
N VAL A 6 40.34 32.25 -13.37
CA VAL A 6 40.37 31.88 -11.94
C VAL A 6 38.95 31.89 -11.37
N LEU A 7 38.09 32.86 -11.78
CA LEU A 7 36.69 32.89 -11.32
C LEU A 7 35.87 31.70 -11.88
N ILE A 8 36.11 31.30 -13.14
CA ILE A 8 35.47 30.14 -13.75
C ILE A 8 35.97 28.84 -13.08
N LEU A 9 37.25 28.76 -12.75
CA LEU A 9 37.81 27.58 -12.01
C LEU A 9 37.28 27.51 -10.58
N LEU A 10 37.10 28.65 -9.90
CA LEU A 10 36.47 28.69 -8.57
C LEU A 10 34.97 28.32 -8.62
N ILE A 11 34.23 28.76 -9.64
CA ILE A 11 32.82 28.38 -9.83
C ILE A 11 32.71 26.90 -10.20
N CYS A 12 33.64 26.35 -10.99
CA CYS A 12 33.69 24.91 -11.24
C CYS A 12 34.10 24.08 -10.00
N LEU A 13 34.99 24.60 -9.14
CA LEU A 13 35.41 23.94 -7.89
C LEU A 13 34.32 24.03 -6.79
N ILE A 14 33.55 25.11 -6.75
CA ILE A 14 32.37 25.24 -5.88
C ILE A 14 31.21 24.37 -6.40
N GLY A 15 31.05 24.24 -7.73
CA GLY A 15 30.08 23.33 -8.35
C GLY A 15 30.41 21.83 -8.12
N TYR A 16 31.67 21.48 -7.83
CA TYR A 16 32.08 20.09 -7.56
C TYR A 16 31.95 19.66 -6.09
N ARG A 17 31.59 20.58 -5.17
CA ARG A 17 31.30 20.27 -3.76
C ARG A 17 29.83 20.36 -3.37
N ILE A 18 28.98 20.77 -4.27
CA ILE A 18 27.55 20.52 -4.14
C ILE A 18 27.34 19.15 -4.80
N GLY A 19 27.62 18.11 -4.06
CA GLY A 19 27.09 16.77 -4.31
C GLY A 19 25.56 16.92 -4.26
N CYS A 20 24.98 17.24 -5.41
CA CYS A 20 23.55 17.21 -5.60
C CYS A 20 23.16 15.74 -5.47
N HIS A 21 22.90 15.25 -4.25
CA HIS A 21 22.12 14.05 -4.02
C HIS A 21 20.71 14.41 -4.53
N ALA A 22 20.50 14.27 -5.83
CA ALA A 22 19.22 14.54 -6.43
C ALA A 22 18.26 13.45 -5.96
N GLN A 23 17.37 13.79 -5.05
CA GLN A 23 16.23 13.00 -4.64
C GLN A 23 15.52 12.47 -5.89
N MET A 24 15.23 11.16 -5.94
CA MET A 24 14.41 10.60 -7.01
C MET A 24 13.02 11.26 -6.94
N ALA A 25 12.42 11.53 -8.09
CA ALA A 25 11.03 12.00 -8.15
C ALA A 25 10.14 10.99 -7.40
N ASP A 26 9.20 11.52 -6.60
CA ASP A 26 8.33 10.76 -5.71
C ASP A 26 7.69 9.54 -6.39
N GLU A 27 8.31 8.37 -6.25
CA GLU A 27 7.56 7.13 -6.24
C GLU A 27 6.75 7.14 -4.94
N HIS A 28 5.44 7.05 -5.03
CA HIS A 28 4.58 7.08 -3.86
C HIS A 28 4.66 5.74 -3.13
N TYR A 29 5.35 5.72 -1.99
CA TYR A 29 5.41 4.55 -1.10
C TYR A 29 4.24 4.59 -0.12
N TYR A 30 3.31 3.64 -0.24
CA TYR A 30 2.15 3.52 0.63
C TYR A 30 2.32 2.31 1.55
N PHE A 31 2.51 2.55 2.86
CA PHE A 31 2.66 1.50 3.85
C PHE A 31 1.31 1.11 4.47
N LYS A 32 1.13 -0.19 4.72
CA LYS A 32 0.09 -0.72 5.60
C LYS A 32 0.70 -0.90 6.99
N ASN A 33 0.12 -0.30 8.01
CA ASN A 33 0.65 -0.33 9.36
C ASN A 33 -0.07 -1.38 10.22
N LEU A 34 0.68 -2.25 10.90
CA LEU A 34 0.19 -3.26 11.83
C LEU A 34 0.81 -3.01 13.22
N SER A 35 -0.03 -2.92 14.23
CA SER A 35 0.35 -2.55 15.60
C SER A 35 -0.34 -3.45 16.63
N VAL A 36 -0.19 -3.14 17.90
CA VAL A 36 -0.94 -3.80 18.98
C VAL A 36 -2.46 -3.73 18.78
N GLN A 37 -2.97 -2.68 18.09
CA GLN A 37 -4.39 -2.56 17.76
C GLN A 37 -4.85 -3.62 16.76
N ASN A 38 -3.95 -4.13 15.92
CA ASN A 38 -4.20 -5.19 14.96
C ASN A 38 -3.88 -6.58 15.51
N GLY A 39 -3.44 -6.66 16.79
CA GLY A 39 -3.16 -7.92 17.45
C GLY A 39 -1.69 -8.27 17.64
N LEU A 40 -0.74 -7.43 17.23
CA LEU A 40 0.68 -7.59 17.57
C LEU A 40 0.87 -7.57 19.10
N SER A 41 1.84 -8.29 19.64
CA SER A 41 2.07 -8.35 21.09
C SER A 41 2.63 -7.06 21.65
N GLN A 42 3.49 -6.37 20.89
CA GLN A 42 4.13 -5.12 21.27
C GLN A 42 4.69 -4.41 20.03
N ASN A 43 4.79 -3.07 20.03
CA ASN A 43 5.15 -2.28 18.83
C ASN A 43 6.65 -2.21 18.52
N THR A 44 7.55 -2.61 19.41
CA THR A 44 8.99 -2.68 19.07
C THR A 44 9.26 -4.01 18.37
N VAL A 45 9.62 -3.96 17.10
CA VAL A 45 9.86 -5.14 16.27
C VAL A 45 11.35 -5.21 15.91
N ASN A 46 12.07 -6.10 16.57
CA ASN A 46 13.52 -6.21 16.44
C ASN A 46 13.94 -7.20 15.32
N ALA A 47 13.10 -8.20 15.01
CA ALA A 47 13.41 -9.21 14.02
C ALA A 47 12.18 -9.62 13.23
N ILE A 48 12.34 -9.86 11.93
CA ILE A 48 11.30 -10.32 11.01
C ILE A 48 11.82 -11.50 10.20
N LEU A 49 11.00 -12.53 10.05
CA LEU A 49 11.33 -13.73 9.28
C LEU A 49 10.09 -14.21 8.53
N GLN A 50 10.23 -14.68 7.29
CA GLN A 50 9.23 -15.52 6.64
C GLN A 50 9.70 -16.98 6.64
N ASP A 51 8.91 -17.87 7.24
CA ASP A 51 9.24 -19.30 7.27
C ASP A 51 8.95 -20.01 5.93
N ARG A 52 9.40 -21.26 5.80
CA ARG A 52 9.21 -22.07 4.57
C ARG A 52 7.75 -22.40 4.29
N GLN A 53 6.88 -22.35 5.29
CA GLN A 53 5.44 -22.52 5.11
C GLN A 53 4.79 -21.26 4.51
N GLY A 54 5.43 -20.10 4.70
CA GLY A 54 4.99 -18.79 4.24
C GLY A 54 4.46 -17.88 5.33
N PHE A 55 4.41 -18.30 6.60
CA PHE A 55 4.02 -17.42 7.69
C PHE A 55 5.09 -16.32 7.95
N MET A 56 4.62 -15.14 8.32
CA MET A 56 5.50 -14.09 8.81
C MET A 56 5.68 -14.19 10.32
N TRP A 57 6.91 -14.03 10.78
CA TRP A 57 7.27 -14.04 12.19
C TRP A 57 7.83 -12.69 12.60
N PHE A 58 7.36 -12.18 13.73
CA PHE A 58 7.77 -10.89 14.27
C PHE A 58 8.25 -11.07 15.71
N GLY A 59 9.53 -10.82 15.92
CA GLY A 59 10.15 -10.80 17.24
C GLY A 59 10.01 -9.42 17.87
N THR A 60 9.34 -9.34 19.00
CA THR A 60 9.10 -8.07 19.71
C THR A 60 9.76 -8.06 21.09
N LYS A 61 9.72 -6.92 21.78
CA LYS A 61 10.15 -6.84 23.20
C LYS A 61 9.21 -7.59 24.15
N ASP A 62 8.04 -8.06 23.70
CA ASP A 62 7.08 -8.79 24.55
C ASP A 62 6.45 -9.98 23.80
N GLY A 63 7.28 -10.87 23.32
CA GLY A 63 6.91 -12.15 22.72
C GLY A 63 7.20 -12.24 21.23
N LEU A 64 7.10 -13.48 20.74
CA LEU A 64 7.18 -13.84 19.35
C LEU A 64 5.76 -13.90 18.75
N ASN A 65 5.58 -13.42 17.54
CA ASN A 65 4.30 -13.36 16.86
C ASN A 65 4.39 -14.08 15.51
N ARG A 66 3.44 -14.97 15.20
CA ARG A 66 3.25 -15.55 13.87
C ARG A 66 2.04 -14.92 13.20
N TYR A 67 2.17 -14.45 11.99
CA TYR A 67 1.13 -13.77 11.22
C TYR A 67 0.78 -14.57 9.96
N ASP A 68 -0.51 -14.78 9.74
CA ASP A 68 -1.06 -15.56 8.64
C ASP A 68 -1.69 -14.71 7.51
N GLY A 69 -1.52 -13.38 7.55
CA GLY A 69 -2.17 -12.42 6.66
C GLY A 69 -3.45 -11.80 7.26
N LEU A 70 -4.08 -12.46 8.22
CA LEU A 70 -5.33 -12.03 8.84
C LEU A 70 -5.22 -11.78 10.33
N SER A 71 -4.45 -12.61 11.05
CA SER A 71 -4.36 -12.60 12.51
C SER A 71 -2.96 -12.92 13.02
N PHE A 72 -2.68 -12.45 14.25
CA PHE A 72 -1.45 -12.75 14.97
C PHE A 72 -1.69 -13.86 16.01
N ARG A 73 -0.87 -14.93 15.93
CA ARG A 73 -0.71 -15.88 17.03
C ARG A 73 0.51 -15.47 17.85
N LYS A 74 0.33 -15.36 19.18
CA LYS A 74 1.35 -14.86 20.11
C LYS A 74 1.97 -16.01 20.90
N PHE A 75 3.29 -16.00 21.02
CA PHE A 75 4.04 -16.92 21.85
C PHE A 75 4.76 -16.12 22.94
N LYS A 76 4.44 -16.39 24.18
CA LYS A 76 4.99 -15.73 25.36
C LYS A 76 5.51 -16.75 26.37
N HIS A 77 6.39 -16.30 27.22
CA HIS A 77 6.84 -17.09 28.37
C HIS A 77 5.70 -17.40 29.31
N ASP A 78 5.60 -18.68 29.72
CA ASP A 78 4.66 -19.18 30.72
C ASP A 78 5.35 -20.18 31.61
N ASP A 79 5.58 -19.83 32.88
CA ASP A 79 6.21 -20.67 33.89
C ASP A 79 5.49 -22.01 34.15
N ARG A 80 4.20 -22.10 33.76
CA ARG A 80 3.39 -23.29 33.95
C ARG A 80 3.66 -24.40 32.93
N THR A 81 4.37 -24.06 31.84
CA THR A 81 4.68 -25.01 30.77
C THR A 81 6.10 -24.91 30.28
N ARG A 82 6.79 -26.05 30.20
CA ARG A 82 8.14 -26.14 29.62
C ARG A 82 8.17 -26.00 28.08
N ARG A 83 6.98 -25.95 27.45
CA ARG A 83 6.86 -25.82 25.98
C ARG A 83 6.81 -24.37 25.51
N SER A 84 6.68 -23.43 26.44
CA SER A 84 6.72 -21.98 26.10
C SER A 84 8.14 -21.53 25.84
N ILE A 85 8.25 -20.37 25.15
CA ILE A 85 9.51 -19.64 25.05
C ILE A 85 9.95 -19.19 26.45
N GLY A 86 11.25 -19.23 26.74
CA GLY A 86 11.73 -18.89 28.08
C GLY A 86 11.96 -17.40 28.33
N ASN A 87 11.90 -16.56 27.30
CA ASN A 87 12.04 -15.11 27.42
C ASN A 87 11.23 -14.40 26.35
N ASN A 88 10.61 -13.28 26.70
CA ASN A 88 9.73 -12.51 25.80
C ASN A 88 10.47 -11.48 24.93
N PHE A 89 11.67 -11.07 25.29
CA PHE A 89 12.41 -10.07 24.54
C PHE A 89 13.14 -10.72 23.38
N ILE A 90 12.54 -10.73 22.20
CA ILE A 90 13.11 -11.35 20.99
C ILE A 90 14.05 -10.39 20.30
N THR A 91 15.24 -10.87 19.92
CA THR A 91 16.30 -10.06 19.29
C THR A 91 16.66 -10.53 17.88
N ALA A 92 16.61 -11.85 17.62
CA ALA A 92 17.00 -12.43 16.35
C ALA A 92 16.13 -13.65 15.99
N LEU A 93 15.92 -13.88 14.70
CA LEU A 93 15.16 -15.02 14.16
C LEU A 93 15.92 -15.64 12.98
N TYR A 94 15.90 -16.97 12.90
CA TYR A 94 16.46 -17.71 11.79
C TYR A 94 15.74 -19.05 11.62
N GLU A 95 15.40 -19.47 10.40
CA GLU A 95 14.88 -20.80 10.09
C GLU A 95 16.00 -21.68 9.56
N ASP A 96 16.23 -22.83 10.19
CA ASP A 96 17.29 -23.77 9.78
C ASP A 96 16.87 -24.69 8.63
N ALA A 97 17.79 -25.52 8.17
CA ALA A 97 17.54 -26.47 7.08
C ALA A 97 16.49 -27.54 7.42
N LYS A 98 16.22 -27.80 8.71
CA LYS A 98 15.20 -28.74 9.17
C LYS A 98 13.81 -28.11 9.28
N GLY A 99 13.72 -26.77 9.24
CA GLY A 99 12.51 -25.98 9.40
C GLY A 99 12.22 -25.57 10.83
N ASP A 100 13.16 -25.76 11.72
CA ASP A 100 13.07 -25.27 13.07
C ASP A 100 13.44 -23.78 13.11
N ILE A 101 12.71 -23.00 13.92
CA ILE A 101 12.93 -21.56 14.03
C ILE A 101 13.77 -21.30 15.28
N TRP A 102 14.96 -20.79 15.05
CA TRP A 102 15.89 -20.34 16.07
C TRP A 102 15.51 -18.95 16.54
N VAL A 103 15.32 -18.78 17.82
CA VAL A 103 14.81 -17.56 18.44
C VAL A 103 15.81 -17.06 19.47
N GLY A 104 16.54 -16.01 19.09
CA GLY A 104 17.42 -15.28 19.97
C GLY A 104 16.65 -14.30 20.85
N THR A 105 17.06 -14.20 22.11
CA THR A 105 16.46 -13.28 23.09
C THR A 105 17.53 -12.45 23.79
N ASP A 106 17.13 -11.50 24.62
CA ASP A 106 18.07 -10.76 25.47
C ASP A 106 18.74 -11.64 26.55
N VAL A 107 18.12 -12.76 26.87
CA VAL A 107 18.72 -13.79 27.76
C VAL A 107 18.36 -15.18 27.24
N GLY A 108 19.26 -15.77 26.44
CA GLY A 108 19.11 -17.13 25.99
C GLY A 108 18.72 -17.33 24.54
N LEU A 109 18.77 -18.58 24.12
CA LEU A 109 18.44 -19.04 22.78
C LEU A 109 17.43 -20.20 22.87
N TYR A 110 16.38 -20.11 22.07
CA TYR A 110 15.30 -21.07 22.03
C TYR A 110 15.11 -21.57 20.60
N ILE A 111 14.58 -22.79 20.45
CA ILE A 111 14.26 -23.38 19.15
C ILE A 111 12.79 -23.77 19.16
N TYR A 112 12.02 -23.16 18.27
CA TYR A 112 10.64 -23.53 18.02
C TYR A 112 10.57 -24.63 16.97
N HIS A 113 9.91 -25.73 17.33
CA HIS A 113 9.63 -26.84 16.45
C HIS A 113 8.20 -26.73 15.89
N PRO A 114 8.00 -26.32 14.63
CA PRO A 114 6.67 -26.08 14.08
C PRO A 114 5.76 -27.32 14.06
N GLU A 115 6.33 -28.52 13.80
CA GLU A 115 5.54 -29.76 13.81
C GLU A 115 5.01 -30.11 15.22
N LYS A 116 5.77 -29.81 16.27
CA LYS A 116 5.42 -30.10 17.64
C LYS A 116 4.71 -28.97 18.36
N ASP A 117 4.69 -27.79 17.72
CA ASP A 117 4.16 -26.55 18.28
C ASP A 117 4.70 -26.27 19.70
N SER A 118 6.02 -26.33 19.84
CA SER A 118 6.67 -26.19 21.15
C SER A 118 8.08 -25.65 21.02
N PHE A 119 8.53 -24.96 22.08
CA PHE A 119 9.89 -24.47 22.21
C PHE A 119 10.75 -25.46 22.99
N ARG A 120 12.05 -25.48 22.64
CA ARG A 120 13.11 -26.14 23.41
C ARG A 120 14.19 -25.13 23.75
N HIS A 121 14.74 -25.24 24.93
CA HIS A 121 15.90 -24.44 25.31
C HIS A 121 17.15 -25.00 24.62
N PHE A 122 18.01 -24.14 24.09
CA PHE A 122 19.21 -24.53 23.38
C PHE A 122 20.12 -25.44 24.24
N ALA A 123 20.23 -25.17 25.55
CA ALA A 123 20.99 -25.99 26.49
C ALA A 123 20.60 -27.50 26.49
N GLU A 124 19.37 -27.82 26.10
CA GLU A 124 18.90 -29.20 25.98
C GLU A 124 19.42 -29.94 24.75
N LEU A 125 19.95 -29.22 23.77
CA LEU A 125 20.55 -29.75 22.54
C LEU A 125 22.07 -29.88 22.64
N SER A 126 22.69 -29.17 23.54
CA SER A 126 24.12 -29.15 23.71
C SER A 126 24.61 -30.29 24.63
N VAL A 127 25.51 -31.15 24.14
CA VAL A 127 26.08 -32.25 24.90
C VAL A 127 26.80 -31.76 26.16
N GLU A 128 27.31 -30.52 26.14
CA GLU A 128 28.06 -29.90 27.25
C GLU A 128 27.17 -29.03 28.17
N ASN A 129 25.85 -29.02 27.94
CA ASN A 129 24.90 -28.19 28.67
C ASN A 129 25.27 -26.70 28.69
N THR A 130 25.82 -26.21 27.56
CA THR A 130 26.26 -24.82 27.39
C THR A 130 25.10 -23.86 27.49
N LYS A 131 25.18 -22.92 28.42
CA LYS A 131 24.17 -21.88 28.61
C LYS A 131 24.54 -20.61 27.85
N ILE A 132 23.57 -20.06 27.15
CA ILE A 132 23.62 -18.72 26.58
C ILE A 132 22.85 -17.80 27.53
N GLU A 133 23.61 -16.92 28.23
CA GLU A 133 23.08 -16.09 29.32
C GLU A 133 23.09 -14.58 28.99
N HIS A 134 23.47 -14.23 27.75
CA HIS A 134 23.52 -12.86 27.26
C HIS A 134 22.69 -12.71 25.98
N THR A 135 22.55 -11.47 25.53
CA THR A 135 21.78 -11.11 24.33
C THR A 135 22.31 -11.84 23.10
N VAL A 136 21.42 -12.52 22.39
CA VAL A 136 21.71 -13.06 21.06
C VAL A 136 21.55 -11.92 20.03
N THR A 137 22.65 -11.48 19.42
CA THR A 137 22.66 -10.34 18.52
C THR A 137 22.35 -10.71 17.07
N ALA A 138 22.77 -11.90 16.62
CA ALA A 138 22.53 -12.38 15.26
C ALA A 138 22.49 -13.92 15.20
N ILE A 139 21.69 -14.46 14.28
CA ILE A 139 21.62 -15.89 13.95
C ILE A 139 21.61 -16.04 12.44
N SER A 140 22.45 -16.94 11.89
CA SER A 140 22.45 -17.23 10.45
C SER A 140 23.03 -18.64 10.19
N GLY A 141 22.69 -19.23 9.07
CA GLY A 141 23.27 -20.50 8.61
C GLY A 141 24.45 -20.33 7.68
N ASP A 142 25.26 -21.37 7.58
CA ASP A 142 26.27 -21.48 6.55
C ASP A 142 25.87 -22.52 5.47
N ASN A 143 26.62 -22.55 4.35
CA ASN A 143 26.37 -23.49 3.25
C ASN A 143 26.73 -24.96 3.58
N LYS A 144 27.13 -25.26 4.81
CA LYS A 144 27.59 -26.58 5.27
C LYS A 144 26.70 -27.21 6.35
N GLY A 145 25.49 -26.65 6.56
CA GLY A 145 24.52 -27.18 7.50
C GLY A 145 24.74 -26.80 8.95
N CYS A 146 25.51 -25.75 9.23
CA CYS A 146 25.68 -25.23 10.58
C CYS A 146 24.85 -23.98 10.83
N VAL A 147 24.34 -23.84 12.05
CA VAL A 147 23.73 -22.60 12.54
C VAL A 147 24.74 -21.84 13.38
N TRP A 148 24.98 -20.61 13.03
CA TRP A 148 25.89 -19.70 13.73
C TRP A 148 25.08 -18.71 14.56
N VAL A 149 25.54 -18.46 15.78
CA VAL A 149 24.86 -17.59 16.75
C VAL A 149 25.88 -16.63 17.36
N ALA A 150 25.65 -15.35 17.19
CA ALA A 150 26.42 -14.31 17.87
C ALA A 150 25.78 -13.98 19.22
N VAL A 151 26.57 -13.93 20.26
CA VAL A 151 26.10 -13.66 21.62
C VAL A 151 26.97 -12.57 22.23
N GLU A 152 26.32 -11.52 22.71
CA GLU A 152 27.00 -10.41 23.39
C GLU A 152 27.88 -10.91 24.54
N SER A 153 29.08 -10.40 24.64
CA SER A 153 30.09 -10.76 25.67
C SER A 153 30.50 -12.24 25.68
N GLN A 154 29.94 -13.11 24.81
CA GLN A 154 30.31 -14.53 24.74
C GLN A 154 30.96 -14.91 23.38
N GLY A 155 30.81 -14.08 22.33
CA GLY A 155 31.40 -14.30 21.00
C GLY A 155 30.48 -15.10 20.05
N LEU A 156 31.05 -16.02 19.26
CA LEU A 156 30.32 -16.80 18.24
C LEU A 156 30.23 -18.26 18.64
N PHE A 157 29.05 -18.83 18.42
CA PHE A 157 28.76 -20.27 18.54
C PHE A 157 28.41 -20.82 17.16
N CYS A 158 28.86 -22.05 16.87
CA CYS A 158 28.53 -22.77 15.65
C CYS A 158 27.95 -24.14 16.04
N TYR A 159 26.68 -24.37 15.71
CA TYR A 159 26.02 -25.65 15.96
C TYR A 159 25.87 -26.43 14.64
N ASP A 160 26.45 -27.62 14.59
CA ASP A 160 26.31 -28.54 13.47
C ASP A 160 24.99 -29.30 13.58
N LEU A 161 24.11 -29.14 12.60
CA LEU A 161 22.75 -29.73 12.62
C LEU A 161 22.78 -31.25 12.41
N GLU A 162 23.80 -31.81 11.74
CA GLU A 162 23.91 -33.24 11.48
C GLU A 162 24.56 -33.96 12.64
N GLU A 163 25.71 -33.44 13.10
CA GLU A 163 26.47 -34.06 14.18
C GLU A 163 25.93 -33.77 15.58
N GLY A 164 25.06 -32.74 15.72
CA GLY A 164 24.58 -32.24 17.00
C GLY A 164 25.67 -31.66 17.89
N LYS A 165 26.79 -31.22 17.28
CA LYS A 165 27.98 -30.71 18.01
C LYS A 165 27.99 -29.18 18.01
N LEU A 166 28.32 -28.65 19.18
CA LEU A 166 28.56 -27.22 19.38
C LEU A 166 30.06 -26.93 19.35
N ARG A 167 30.46 -25.94 18.56
CA ARG A 167 31.82 -25.34 18.62
C ARG A 167 31.67 -23.93 19.17
N ASN A 168 32.48 -23.62 20.14
CA ASN A 168 32.44 -22.33 20.83
C ASN A 168 33.73 -21.52 20.50
N TYR A 169 33.53 -20.35 19.90
CA TYR A 169 34.55 -19.41 19.51
C TYR A 169 34.55 -18.20 20.45
N THR A 170 34.80 -18.42 21.72
CA THR A 170 34.89 -17.38 22.75
C THR A 170 36.26 -16.80 22.86
N LEU A 171 36.44 -15.64 23.55
CA LEU A 171 37.70 -15.02 23.88
C LEU A 171 38.71 -15.98 24.57
N LYS A 172 38.21 -16.91 25.39
CA LYS A 172 39.04 -17.89 26.09
C LYS A 172 39.75 -18.82 25.12
N ASN A 173 39.08 -19.18 24.02
CA ASN A 173 39.60 -20.11 23.00
C ASN A 173 40.19 -19.38 21.80
N PHE A 174 39.75 -18.15 21.56
CA PHE A 174 40.12 -17.30 20.42
C PHE A 174 40.33 -15.85 20.91
N PRO A 175 41.49 -15.50 21.45
CA PRO A 175 41.74 -14.21 22.11
C PRO A 175 41.68 -12.99 21.15
N PHE A 176 41.48 -13.21 19.85
CA PHE A 176 41.44 -12.16 18.84
C PHE A 176 40.02 -11.79 18.43
N ILE A 177 38.95 -12.50 18.89
CA ILE A 177 37.59 -12.17 18.61
C ILE A 177 37.10 -11.16 19.65
N SER A 178 36.63 -9.99 19.17
CA SER A 178 35.81 -9.11 19.99
C SER A 178 34.64 -9.88 20.59
N THR A 179 34.39 -9.71 21.87
CA THR A 179 33.24 -10.32 22.53
C THR A 179 31.89 -9.70 22.07
N ASN A 180 31.95 -8.55 21.41
CA ASN A 180 30.78 -7.77 21.04
C ASN A 180 30.48 -7.88 19.55
N VAL A 181 30.28 -9.11 19.07
CA VAL A 181 29.79 -9.36 17.68
C VAL A 181 28.35 -8.88 17.56
N GLN A 182 28.10 -7.98 16.60
CA GLN A 182 26.78 -7.42 16.34
C GLN A 182 26.11 -8.06 15.11
N SER A 183 26.89 -8.33 14.07
CA SER A 183 26.41 -8.91 12.83
C SER A 183 27.46 -9.81 12.19
N PHE A 184 27.03 -10.74 11.37
CA PHE A 184 27.93 -11.54 10.55
C PHE A 184 27.22 -12.06 9.29
N VAL A 185 28.00 -12.35 8.26
CA VAL A 185 27.49 -12.91 7.00
C VAL A 185 28.56 -13.75 6.31
N PHE A 186 28.15 -14.82 5.64
CA PHE A 186 29.01 -15.57 4.74
C PHE A 186 28.88 -15.04 3.32
N ASP A 187 29.98 -14.64 2.68
CA ASP A 187 29.98 -14.25 1.28
C ASP A 187 29.84 -15.47 0.35
N ASN A 188 29.83 -15.25 -0.97
CA ASN A 188 29.68 -16.33 -1.95
C ASN A 188 30.90 -17.25 -2.03
N SER A 189 32.04 -16.82 -1.54
CA SER A 189 33.27 -17.64 -1.44
C SER A 189 33.35 -18.49 -0.17
N GLY A 190 32.40 -18.28 0.76
CA GLY A 190 32.37 -18.89 2.08
C GLY A 190 33.22 -18.16 3.11
N THR A 191 33.73 -16.96 2.81
CA THR A 191 34.42 -16.10 3.79
C THR A 191 33.40 -15.60 4.80
N LEU A 192 33.66 -15.74 6.07
CA LEU A 192 32.89 -15.19 7.17
C LEU A 192 33.31 -13.74 7.43
N TRP A 193 32.40 -12.81 7.29
CA TRP A 193 32.56 -11.40 7.64
C TRP A 193 31.84 -11.13 8.97
N ILE A 194 32.48 -10.38 9.85
CA ILE A 194 32.01 -10.13 11.23
C ILE A 194 32.09 -8.65 11.54
N GLY A 195 30.94 -8.08 11.91
CA GLY A 195 30.80 -6.72 12.40
C GLY A 195 30.76 -6.69 13.92
N CYS A 196 31.59 -5.83 14.51
CA CYS A 196 31.77 -5.74 15.95
C CYS A 196 31.39 -4.36 16.50
N TYR A 197 31.13 -4.31 17.79
CA TYR A 197 30.91 -3.06 18.52
C TYR A 197 32.30 -2.48 18.94
N GLY A 198 32.68 -1.35 18.35
CA GLY A 198 33.88 -0.63 18.67
C GLY A 198 35.17 -1.14 18.03
N ASP A 199 35.20 -2.38 17.56
CA ASP A 199 36.39 -3.01 16.98
C ASP A 199 36.40 -3.06 15.45
N GLY A 200 35.26 -2.70 14.81
CA GLY A 200 35.13 -2.58 13.37
C GLY A 200 34.78 -3.87 12.65
N LEU A 201 35.32 -4.05 11.44
CA LEU A 201 35.03 -5.14 10.53
C LEU A 201 36.17 -6.16 10.47
N PHE A 202 35.82 -7.44 10.58
CA PHE A 202 36.76 -8.57 10.50
C PHE A 202 36.30 -9.57 9.43
N PHE A 203 37.25 -10.43 8.99
CA PHE A 203 36.93 -11.56 8.13
C PHE A 203 37.76 -12.79 8.42
N SER A 204 37.21 -13.96 8.10
CA SER A 204 37.91 -15.27 8.19
C SER A 204 37.58 -16.10 6.95
N LYS A 205 38.60 -16.67 6.29
CA LYS A 205 38.49 -17.54 5.13
C LYS A 205 38.47 -19.03 5.46
N ASP A 206 38.81 -19.37 6.70
CA ASP A 206 39.09 -20.73 7.19
C ASP A 206 38.17 -21.15 8.35
N ARG A 207 36.95 -20.55 8.44
CA ARG A 207 35.98 -20.82 9.51
C ARG A 207 36.53 -20.56 10.91
N LEU A 208 37.16 -19.40 11.08
CA LEU A 208 37.72 -18.94 12.34
C LEU A 208 38.94 -19.76 12.83
N GLN A 209 39.69 -20.43 11.98
CA GLN A 209 41.03 -20.84 12.32
C GLN A 209 41.97 -19.63 12.40
N THR A 210 41.74 -18.65 11.49
CA THR A 210 42.37 -17.32 11.54
C THR A 210 41.30 -16.23 11.41
N LEU A 211 41.55 -15.09 12.08
CA LEU A 211 40.68 -13.91 12.00
C LEU A 211 41.52 -12.67 11.68
N HIS A 212 41.11 -11.92 10.68
CA HIS A 212 41.84 -10.75 10.21
C HIS A 212 40.95 -9.50 10.29
N PRO A 213 41.48 -8.37 10.84
CA PRO A 213 40.76 -7.10 10.72
C PRO A 213 40.75 -6.65 9.25
N TYR A 214 39.66 -6.07 8.83
CA TYR A 214 39.61 -5.40 7.52
C TYR A 214 40.39 -4.07 7.61
N VAL A 215 41.38 -3.93 6.73
CA VAL A 215 42.22 -2.74 6.61
C VAL A 215 42.00 -2.17 5.21
N SER A 216 41.71 -0.90 5.14
CA SER A 216 41.51 -0.21 3.87
C SER A 216 42.83 -0.15 3.08
N PRO A 217 42.82 -0.57 1.81
CA PRO A 217 44.05 -0.53 0.99
C PRO A 217 44.42 0.90 0.55
N VAL A 218 43.58 1.90 0.81
CA VAL A 218 43.80 3.29 0.41
C VAL A 218 44.63 4.06 1.42
N ASP A 219 44.33 3.90 2.70
CA ASP A 219 44.93 4.65 3.80
C ASP A 219 45.66 3.76 4.82
N ASN A 220 45.62 2.44 4.64
CA ASN A 220 46.18 1.42 5.52
C ASN A 220 45.70 1.54 6.98
N GLN A 221 44.47 2.06 7.18
CA GLN A 221 43.84 2.19 8.49
C GLN A 221 42.79 1.12 8.70
N LYS A 222 42.54 0.75 9.96
CA LYS A 222 41.40 -0.10 10.32
C LYS A 222 40.13 0.70 10.08
N THR A 223 39.33 0.23 9.15
CA THR A 223 38.05 0.84 8.84
C THR A 223 37.06 0.48 9.95
N TYR A 224 36.23 1.47 10.36
CA TYR A 224 35.24 1.36 11.43
C TYR A 224 35.81 1.19 12.85
N GLU A 225 37.08 1.52 13.09
CA GLU A 225 37.64 1.59 14.45
C GLU A 225 36.86 2.62 15.28
N ASN A 226 36.43 2.24 16.49
CA ASN A 226 35.48 3.02 17.33
C ASN A 226 34.11 3.26 16.77
N ASP A 227 33.67 2.45 15.78
CA ASP A 227 32.29 2.44 15.26
C ASP A 227 31.61 1.09 15.55
N VAL A 228 30.32 1.01 15.33
CA VAL A 228 29.52 -0.19 15.52
C VAL A 228 29.03 -0.69 14.17
N VAL A 229 29.58 -1.79 13.68
CA VAL A 229 29.12 -2.42 12.43
C VAL A 229 27.96 -3.34 12.75
N ILE A 230 26.75 -2.88 12.40
CA ILE A 230 25.48 -3.53 12.75
C ILE A 230 24.89 -4.31 11.58
N GLY A 231 24.95 -3.76 10.37
CA GLY A 231 24.37 -4.34 9.15
C GLY A 231 25.43 -4.92 8.24
N LEU A 232 25.30 -6.20 7.89
CA LEU A 232 26.13 -6.85 6.88
C LEU A 232 25.23 -7.64 5.93
N VAL A 233 25.19 -7.27 4.65
CA VAL A 233 24.38 -7.98 3.66
C VAL A 233 25.13 -8.17 2.34
N LYS A 234 24.99 -9.35 1.74
CA LYS A 234 25.56 -9.65 0.43
C LYS A 234 24.82 -8.90 -0.67
N GLY A 235 25.58 -8.25 -1.55
CA GLY A 235 25.05 -7.66 -2.77
C GLY A 235 25.30 -8.53 -4.00
N ALA A 236 24.79 -8.07 -5.14
CA ALA A 236 25.15 -8.59 -6.45
C ALA A 236 26.61 -8.27 -6.79
N TYR A 237 27.14 -8.87 -7.85
CA TYR A 237 28.48 -8.55 -8.40
C TYR A 237 29.65 -8.67 -7.41
N ASN A 238 29.57 -9.64 -6.48
CA ASN A 238 30.63 -9.93 -5.50
C ASN A 238 30.96 -8.71 -4.61
N CYS A 239 29.95 -8.08 -4.06
CA CYS A 239 30.08 -7.00 -3.09
C CYS A 239 29.42 -7.33 -1.75
N LEU A 240 29.80 -6.58 -0.71
CA LEU A 240 29.20 -6.61 0.61
C LEU A 240 28.80 -5.18 0.99
N TYR A 241 27.56 -5.00 1.41
CA TYR A 241 27.11 -3.73 1.99
C TYR A 241 27.32 -3.78 3.50
N VAL A 242 27.97 -2.73 4.02
CA VAL A 242 28.36 -2.60 5.41
C VAL A 242 27.69 -1.37 6.00
N GLY A 243 26.81 -1.58 6.96
CA GLY A 243 26.10 -0.53 7.69
C GLY A 243 26.67 -0.34 9.09
N SER A 244 26.87 0.90 9.48
CA SER A 244 27.37 1.25 10.81
C SER A 244 26.62 2.42 11.44
N LEU A 245 26.77 2.57 12.76
CA LEU A 245 26.10 3.64 13.50
C LEU A 245 26.67 5.03 13.23
N LYS A 246 27.96 5.16 12.92
CA LYS A 246 28.61 6.46 12.69
C LYS A 246 29.02 6.69 11.25
N GLY A 247 29.42 5.62 10.56
CA GLY A 247 29.96 5.69 9.20
C GLY A 247 28.92 5.49 8.10
N GLY A 248 27.64 5.41 8.43
CA GLY A 248 26.58 5.19 7.45
C GLY A 248 26.68 3.86 6.72
N VAL A 249 26.44 3.86 5.41
CA VAL A 249 26.45 2.66 4.58
C VAL A 249 27.51 2.74 3.49
N LYS A 250 28.32 1.69 3.39
CA LYS A 250 29.38 1.58 2.38
C LYS A 250 29.28 0.25 1.63
N GLU A 251 29.73 0.26 0.37
CA GLU A 251 29.92 -0.93 -0.45
C GLU A 251 31.37 -1.38 -0.44
N LEU A 252 31.62 -2.61 -0.03
CA LEU A 252 32.91 -3.27 -0.13
C LEU A 252 32.92 -4.20 -1.35
N ASN A 253 33.69 -3.83 -2.38
CA ASN A 253 33.91 -4.69 -3.53
C ASN A 253 34.92 -5.78 -3.14
N LEU A 254 34.48 -7.03 -3.08
CA LEU A 254 35.29 -8.17 -2.61
C LEU A 254 36.38 -8.60 -3.60
N THR A 255 36.30 -8.19 -4.86
CA THR A 255 37.31 -8.48 -5.88
C THR A 255 38.47 -7.49 -5.83
N SER A 256 38.15 -6.20 -5.78
CA SER A 256 39.18 -5.13 -5.71
C SER A 256 39.60 -4.78 -4.30
N ASN A 257 38.90 -5.28 -3.30
CA ASN A 257 39.05 -4.95 -1.87
C ASN A 257 38.91 -3.44 -1.58
N LYS A 258 38.15 -2.72 -2.37
CA LYS A 258 37.91 -1.28 -2.21
C LYS A 258 36.56 -1.02 -1.55
N LEU A 259 36.58 -0.06 -0.64
CA LEU A 259 35.39 0.46 0.03
C LEU A 259 34.90 1.73 -0.67
N HIS A 260 33.62 1.80 -0.98
CA HIS A 260 32.95 2.94 -1.58
C HIS A 260 31.84 3.46 -0.66
N ASP A 261 31.80 4.76 -0.42
CA ASP A 261 30.76 5.37 0.39
C ASP A 261 29.47 5.50 -0.43
N LEU A 262 28.37 4.95 0.10
CA LEU A 262 27.05 5.06 -0.52
C LEU A 262 26.20 6.14 0.14
N LEU A 263 26.14 6.12 1.48
CA LEU A 263 25.27 7.00 2.26
C LEU A 263 25.80 7.18 3.67
N SER A 264 26.62 8.19 3.90
CA SER A 264 27.14 8.54 5.23
C SER A 264 26.36 9.70 5.88
N GLU A 265 25.84 10.62 5.07
CA GLU A 265 25.07 11.78 5.49
C GLU A 265 23.76 11.88 4.69
N ASP A 266 22.72 12.39 5.32
CA ASP A 266 21.43 12.64 4.68
C ASP A 266 21.42 13.97 3.89
N GLU A 267 20.26 14.34 3.37
CA GLU A 267 20.03 15.58 2.60
C GLU A 267 20.27 16.87 3.39
N ASN A 268 20.31 16.78 4.73
CA ASN A 268 20.58 17.90 5.64
C ASN A 268 22.04 17.93 6.12
N GLY A 269 22.86 16.95 5.74
CA GLY A 269 24.24 16.78 6.21
C GLY A 269 24.31 16.14 7.60
N GLU A 270 23.25 15.46 8.04
CA GLU A 270 23.26 14.70 9.30
C GLU A 270 23.72 13.26 9.04
N SER A 271 24.50 12.70 9.97
CA SER A 271 25.01 11.34 9.86
C SER A 271 23.89 10.31 9.85
N VAL A 272 23.96 9.35 8.94
CA VAL A 272 22.99 8.25 8.84
C VAL A 272 23.38 7.13 9.81
N PHE A 273 22.60 6.94 10.87
CA PHE A 273 22.73 5.83 11.81
C PHE A 273 22.04 4.59 11.27
N CYS A 274 22.78 3.76 10.51
CA CYS A 274 22.25 2.52 9.94
C CYS A 274 21.97 1.49 11.05
N ARG A 275 20.79 0.84 10.97
CA ARG A 275 20.36 -0.25 11.86
C ARG A 275 20.23 -1.57 11.12
N GLU A 276 19.68 -1.55 9.92
CA GLU A 276 19.42 -2.76 9.15
C GLU A 276 19.58 -2.50 7.65
N LEU A 277 19.97 -3.52 6.91
CA LEU A 277 20.15 -3.48 5.47
C LEU A 277 19.39 -4.62 4.79
N LEU A 278 18.73 -4.31 3.66
CA LEU A 278 18.05 -5.30 2.83
C LEU A 278 18.30 -5.03 1.35
N VAL A 279 18.88 -6.01 0.66
CA VAL A 279 18.96 -6.01 -0.81
C VAL A 279 17.61 -6.45 -1.37
N ALA A 280 16.79 -5.51 -1.80
CA ALA A 280 15.46 -5.79 -2.34
C ALA A 280 15.51 -6.29 -3.80
N SER A 281 16.50 -5.81 -4.57
CA SER A 281 16.83 -6.26 -5.93
C SER A 281 18.29 -5.93 -6.26
N ASP A 282 18.78 -6.34 -7.42
CA ASP A 282 20.15 -6.02 -7.89
C ASP A 282 20.43 -4.51 -8.00
N ASN A 283 19.38 -3.70 -8.05
CA ASN A 283 19.48 -2.25 -8.20
C ASN A 283 18.98 -1.47 -6.97
N GLU A 284 18.50 -2.15 -5.93
CA GLU A 284 17.77 -1.48 -4.85
C GLU A 284 18.20 -2.00 -3.48
N LEU A 285 18.78 -1.11 -2.68
CA LEU A 285 19.18 -1.33 -1.30
C LEU A 285 18.29 -0.52 -0.37
N TRP A 286 17.61 -1.20 0.54
CA TRP A 286 16.79 -0.60 1.60
C TRP A 286 17.64 -0.49 2.86
N ILE A 287 17.67 0.70 3.45
CA ILE A 287 18.50 1.05 4.60
C ILE A 287 17.59 1.54 5.71
N GLY A 288 17.42 0.73 6.74
CA GLY A 288 16.74 1.11 7.96
C GLY A 288 17.67 1.92 8.87
N ALA A 289 17.26 3.10 9.29
CA ALA A 289 18.02 3.99 10.12
C ALA A 289 17.20 4.56 11.29
N GLU A 290 17.85 5.27 12.21
CA GLU A 290 17.16 6.01 13.30
C GLU A 290 16.33 7.18 12.76
N SER A 291 16.75 7.75 11.62
CA SER A 291 16.13 8.94 11.01
C SER A 291 15.05 8.62 9.96
N GLY A 292 14.78 7.35 9.67
CA GLY A 292 13.83 6.91 8.67
C GLY A 292 14.30 5.72 7.85
N LEU A 293 13.66 5.52 6.73
CA LEU A 293 13.96 4.49 5.75
C LEU A 293 14.52 5.15 4.49
N TYR A 294 15.71 4.71 4.06
CA TYR A 294 16.30 5.13 2.79
C TYR A 294 16.18 4.00 1.78
N ILE A 295 15.72 4.32 0.58
CA ILE A 295 15.67 3.41 -0.55
C ILE A 295 16.68 3.88 -1.57
N TYR A 296 17.81 3.21 -1.64
CA TYR A 296 18.97 3.59 -2.45
C TYR A 296 18.96 2.84 -3.79
N ASN A 297 18.93 3.59 -4.90
CA ASN A 297 19.09 3.03 -6.24
C ASN A 297 20.58 2.88 -6.57
N LEU A 298 21.08 1.65 -6.59
CA LEU A 298 22.49 1.32 -6.77
C LEU A 298 23.02 1.71 -8.16
N ARG A 299 22.17 1.72 -9.19
CA ARG A 299 22.59 2.11 -10.54
C ARG A 299 22.71 3.62 -10.70
N MET A 300 21.75 4.36 -10.14
CA MET A 300 21.68 5.81 -10.30
C MET A 300 22.49 6.58 -9.24
N GLY A 301 22.90 5.93 -8.15
CA GLY A 301 23.56 6.58 -7.02
C GLY A 301 22.68 7.61 -6.31
N LYS A 302 21.35 7.35 -6.26
CA LYS A 302 20.35 8.24 -5.67
C LYS A 302 19.47 7.49 -4.70
N TYR A 303 18.89 8.20 -3.75
CA TYR A 303 17.98 7.61 -2.78
C TYR A 303 16.69 8.40 -2.60
N VAL A 304 15.69 7.74 -2.05
CA VAL A 304 14.48 8.34 -1.47
C VAL A 304 14.57 8.19 0.03
N HIS A 305 14.32 9.25 0.80
CA HIS A 305 14.27 9.23 2.24
C HIS A 305 12.82 9.32 2.72
N LEU A 306 12.34 8.27 3.35
CA LEU A 306 10.97 8.14 3.84
C LEU A 306 10.93 8.29 5.36
N ARG A 307 10.01 9.13 5.82
CA ARG A 307 9.81 9.44 7.25
C ARG A 307 8.36 9.28 7.66
N SER A 308 8.15 9.10 8.95
CA SER A 308 6.82 9.15 9.56
C SER A 308 6.23 10.55 9.45
N SER A 309 4.95 10.63 9.13
CA SER A 309 4.19 11.87 9.05
C SER A 309 2.81 11.70 9.70
N ILE A 310 2.48 12.54 10.66
CA ILE A 310 1.20 12.48 11.37
C ILE A 310 -0.01 12.77 10.47
N ASN A 311 0.23 13.51 9.37
CA ASN A 311 -0.80 13.89 8.42
C ASN A 311 -0.91 12.93 7.22
N ASP A 312 -0.07 11.88 7.19
CA ASP A 312 -0.06 10.91 6.11
C ASP A 312 -0.26 9.49 6.67
N PRO A 313 -1.49 8.93 6.59
CA PRO A 313 -1.80 7.61 7.13
C PRO A 313 -1.09 6.46 6.40
N TYR A 314 -0.50 6.73 5.25
CA TYR A 314 0.27 5.77 4.46
C TYR A 314 1.79 5.92 4.64
N SER A 315 2.25 6.86 5.46
CA SER A 315 3.66 7.00 5.81
C SER A 315 4.13 5.90 6.76
N LEU A 316 5.41 5.84 7.02
CA LEU A 316 5.96 5.01 8.09
C LEU A 316 5.30 5.37 9.43
N SER A 317 5.06 4.35 10.26
CA SER A 317 4.49 4.53 11.59
C SER A 317 5.47 5.12 12.61
N ASP A 318 6.78 5.01 12.32
CA ASP A 318 7.89 5.51 13.15
C ASP A 318 9.14 5.68 12.30
N ASN A 319 10.06 6.55 12.70
CA ASN A 319 11.32 6.78 11.99
C ASN A 319 12.42 5.79 12.37
N ALA A 320 12.43 5.26 13.59
CA ALA A 320 13.45 4.33 14.04
C ALA A 320 13.19 2.92 13.48
N ILE A 321 13.89 2.54 12.41
CA ILE A 321 13.73 1.28 11.70
C ILE A 321 14.76 0.26 12.17
N TYR A 322 14.30 -0.87 12.71
CA TYR A 322 15.12 -1.87 13.39
C TYR A 322 15.25 -3.19 12.65
N SER A 323 14.31 -3.53 11.78
CA SER A 323 14.35 -4.77 11.02
C SER A 323 13.69 -4.64 9.65
N LEU A 324 14.23 -5.35 8.66
CA LEU A 324 13.75 -5.38 7.28
C LEU A 324 13.66 -6.83 6.79
N CYS A 325 12.60 -7.18 6.09
CA CYS A 325 12.45 -8.50 5.49
C CYS A 325 11.69 -8.40 4.17
N LYS A 326 12.15 -9.09 3.14
CA LYS A 326 11.43 -9.24 1.87
C LYS A 326 10.70 -10.58 1.88
N ASP A 327 9.38 -10.55 1.63
CA ASP A 327 8.60 -11.78 1.49
C ASP A 327 8.70 -12.39 0.08
N ARG A 328 8.13 -13.58 -0.09
CA ARG A 328 8.13 -14.32 -1.37
C ARG A 328 7.26 -13.67 -2.43
N GLU A 329 6.31 -12.83 -2.04
CA GLU A 329 5.49 -12.04 -2.95
C GLU A 329 6.23 -10.79 -3.46
N GLY A 330 7.43 -10.51 -2.90
CA GLY A 330 8.22 -9.32 -3.20
C GLY A 330 7.84 -8.10 -2.37
N GLY A 331 6.90 -8.21 -1.43
CA GLY A 331 6.57 -7.18 -0.46
C GLY A 331 7.69 -6.98 0.56
N ILE A 332 7.78 -5.79 1.12
CA ILE A 332 8.82 -5.45 2.11
C ILE A 332 8.17 -5.18 3.46
N TRP A 333 8.66 -5.88 4.47
CA TRP A 333 8.26 -5.76 5.87
C TRP A 333 9.29 -4.95 6.64
N ILE A 334 8.84 -3.95 7.38
CA ILE A 334 9.67 -2.98 8.08
C ILE A 334 9.25 -2.97 9.55
N GLY A 335 10.12 -3.41 10.44
CA GLY A 335 9.91 -3.32 11.87
C GLY A 335 10.47 -2.03 12.44
N SER A 336 9.68 -1.33 13.23
CA SER A 336 10.06 -0.08 13.86
C SER A 336 10.12 -0.19 15.38
N TYR A 337 10.69 0.83 16.04
CA TYR A 337 10.91 0.80 17.48
C TYR A 337 9.61 1.06 18.27
N PHE A 338 8.76 2.00 17.85
CA PHE A 338 7.50 2.31 18.52
C PHE A 338 6.24 2.14 17.65
N GLY A 339 6.39 2.03 16.33
CA GLY A 339 5.30 2.07 15.38
C GLY A 339 4.72 0.69 14.99
N GLY A 340 5.32 -0.41 15.43
CA GLY A 340 4.93 -1.76 15.00
C GLY A 340 5.58 -2.14 13.67
N VAL A 341 4.79 -2.77 12.81
CA VAL A 341 5.21 -3.27 11.50
C VAL A 341 4.62 -2.41 10.40
N ASN A 342 5.44 -2.01 9.44
CA ASN A 342 5.00 -1.40 8.21
C ASN A 342 5.18 -2.40 7.07
N TYR A 343 4.20 -2.53 6.21
CA TYR A 343 4.25 -3.41 5.05
C TYR A 343 4.11 -2.63 3.76
N TYR A 344 5.08 -2.76 2.85
CA TYR A 344 5.04 -2.20 1.51
C TYR A 344 4.65 -3.28 0.50
N PRO A 345 3.39 -3.27 -0.03
CA PRO A 345 2.92 -4.25 -1.01
C PRO A 345 3.39 -3.85 -2.42
N ARG A 346 4.48 -4.40 -2.90
CA ARG A 346 5.16 -3.98 -4.13
C ARG A 346 4.31 -4.02 -5.41
N PHE A 347 3.28 -4.86 -5.49
CA PHE A 347 2.46 -5.05 -6.69
C PHE A 347 1.10 -4.31 -6.70
N TYR A 348 0.72 -3.60 -5.63
CA TYR A 348 -0.57 -2.91 -5.54
C TYR A 348 -0.45 -1.37 -5.42
N THR A 349 0.54 -0.79 -6.12
CA THR A 349 0.77 0.67 -6.15
C THR A 349 0.16 1.33 -7.38
N TYR A 350 -0.83 0.71 -8.04
CA TYR A 350 -1.41 1.23 -9.28
C TYR A 350 -2.26 2.47 -9.09
N PHE A 351 -2.81 2.66 -7.88
CA PHE A 351 -3.65 3.79 -7.55
C PHE A 351 -2.84 4.87 -6.83
N GLU A 352 -2.48 5.94 -7.54
CA GLU A 352 -1.95 7.14 -6.89
C GLU A 352 -3.04 7.77 -6.03
N LYS A 353 -2.72 8.14 -4.80
CA LYS A 353 -3.66 8.65 -3.81
C LYS A 353 -3.43 10.12 -3.53
N TYR A 354 -4.48 10.92 -3.66
CA TYR A 354 -4.49 12.34 -3.40
C TYR A 354 -5.51 12.66 -2.31
N TYR A 355 -5.04 13.12 -1.16
CA TYR A 355 -5.85 13.40 0.03
C TYR A 355 -5.26 14.60 0.77
N PRO A 356 -6.02 15.26 1.68
CA PRO A 356 -5.53 16.38 2.45
C PRO A 356 -4.36 15.98 3.36
N LYS A 357 -3.19 16.57 3.13
CA LYS A 357 -1.97 16.35 3.95
C LYS A 357 -1.69 17.53 4.91
N GLY A 358 -2.52 18.56 4.90
CA GLY A 358 -2.33 19.77 5.72
C GLY A 358 -1.14 20.62 5.30
N THR A 359 -0.63 20.44 4.08
CA THR A 359 0.48 21.20 3.50
C THR A 359 -0.04 22.15 2.42
N ASP A 360 0.76 23.18 2.10
CA ASP A 360 0.43 24.15 1.03
C ASP A 360 0.36 23.51 -0.37
N ASN A 361 1.00 22.36 -0.57
CA ASN A 361 0.94 21.58 -1.81
C ASN A 361 0.12 20.28 -1.59
N GLY A 362 -1.10 20.39 -1.11
CA GLY A 362 -2.00 19.27 -0.90
C GLY A 362 -3.42 19.57 -1.36
N LEU A 363 -4.27 18.57 -1.40
CA LEU A 363 -5.70 18.76 -1.70
C LEU A 363 -6.39 19.50 -0.54
N HIS A 364 -7.19 20.53 -0.83
CA HIS A 364 -8.09 21.19 0.11
C HIS A 364 -9.49 20.58 0.00
N GLY A 365 -9.98 20.10 1.14
CA GLY A 365 -11.21 19.31 1.21
C GLY A 365 -10.98 17.85 0.78
N LYS A 366 -11.73 16.95 1.36
CA LYS A 366 -11.57 15.52 1.12
C LYS A 366 -12.70 14.90 0.29
N ARG A 367 -13.88 15.55 0.24
CA ARG A 367 -15.03 15.05 -0.51
C ARG A 367 -14.99 15.58 -1.94
N VAL A 368 -14.24 14.87 -2.79
CA VAL A 368 -14.08 15.27 -4.20
C VAL A 368 -15.32 14.95 -4.99
N ARG A 369 -15.86 15.96 -5.69
CA ARG A 369 -17.17 15.91 -6.34
C ARG A 369 -17.10 15.96 -7.86
N GLU A 370 -16.25 16.79 -8.44
CA GLU A 370 -16.23 17.04 -9.87
C GLU A 370 -14.82 17.34 -10.36
N PHE A 371 -14.52 16.97 -11.58
CA PHE A 371 -13.30 17.29 -12.29
C PHE A 371 -13.57 17.99 -13.61
N CYS A 372 -12.74 18.95 -13.97
CA CYS A 372 -12.77 19.60 -15.28
C CYS A 372 -11.37 20.03 -15.70
N GLN A 373 -10.91 19.65 -16.88
CA GLN A 373 -9.62 20.06 -17.40
C GLN A 373 -9.74 21.34 -18.24
N ASP A 374 -8.84 22.30 -18.02
CA ASP A 374 -8.79 23.50 -18.83
C ASP A 374 -7.87 23.33 -20.07
N ASN A 375 -7.86 24.36 -20.95
CA ASN A 375 -7.07 24.35 -22.18
C ASN A 375 -5.54 24.36 -21.95
N GLN A 376 -5.08 24.53 -20.71
CA GLN A 376 -3.67 24.46 -20.33
C GLN A 376 -3.29 23.08 -19.76
N GLY A 377 -4.26 22.18 -19.66
CA GLY A 377 -4.09 20.85 -19.08
C GLY A 377 -4.14 20.83 -17.55
N ILE A 378 -4.52 21.93 -16.90
CA ILE A 378 -4.75 21.99 -15.46
C ILE A 378 -6.10 21.34 -15.13
N LEU A 379 -6.11 20.46 -14.16
CA LEU A 379 -7.31 19.81 -13.65
C LEU A 379 -7.91 20.64 -12.53
N TRP A 380 -9.10 21.15 -12.75
CA TRP A 380 -9.90 21.85 -11.74
C TRP A 380 -10.73 20.82 -10.98
N ILE A 381 -10.65 20.87 -9.64
CA ILE A 381 -11.24 19.87 -8.76
C ILE A 381 -12.20 20.57 -7.79
N GLY A 382 -13.48 20.24 -7.91
CA GLY A 382 -14.50 20.70 -6.98
C GLY A 382 -14.63 19.75 -5.79
N THR A 383 -14.66 20.32 -4.59
CA THR A 383 -14.90 19.57 -3.36
C THR A 383 -16.10 20.13 -2.60
N GLU A 384 -16.78 19.28 -1.82
CA GLU A 384 -17.92 19.69 -1.00
C GLU A 384 -17.52 20.50 0.22
N ASP A 385 -16.31 20.25 0.75
CA ASP A 385 -15.81 20.76 2.02
C ASP A 385 -14.58 21.67 1.93
N GLY A 386 -13.92 21.76 0.77
CA GLY A 386 -12.71 22.57 0.57
C GLY A 386 -12.77 23.55 -0.60
N GLY A 387 -13.89 23.56 -1.35
CA GLY A 387 -14.11 24.48 -2.47
C GLY A 387 -13.45 24.03 -3.77
N LEU A 388 -12.75 24.96 -4.45
CA LEU A 388 -12.18 24.75 -5.77
C LEU A 388 -10.65 24.65 -5.71
N ASN A 389 -10.10 23.54 -6.18
CA ASN A 389 -8.66 23.29 -6.28
C ASN A 389 -8.22 23.30 -7.74
N ARG A 390 -6.94 23.59 -7.96
CA ARG A 390 -6.25 23.45 -9.24
C ARG A 390 -5.11 22.46 -9.08
N PHE A 391 -5.08 21.44 -9.90
CA PHE A 391 -4.04 20.42 -9.91
C PHE A 391 -3.34 20.37 -11.26
N ASN A 392 -2.02 20.41 -11.24
CA ASN A 392 -1.21 20.20 -12.44
C ASN A 392 -0.79 18.71 -12.51
N PRO A 393 -1.36 17.92 -13.43
CA PRO A 393 -1.04 16.48 -13.51
C PRO A 393 0.43 16.18 -13.85
N LYS A 394 1.11 17.10 -14.57
CA LYS A 394 2.51 16.91 -15.00
C LYS A 394 3.50 17.11 -13.85
N THR A 395 3.26 18.10 -13.00
CA THR A 395 4.15 18.42 -11.86
C THR A 395 3.64 17.86 -10.55
N LYS A 396 2.42 17.30 -10.53
CA LYS A 396 1.70 16.79 -9.34
C LYS A 396 1.57 17.85 -8.24
N THR A 397 1.42 19.12 -8.62
CA THR A 397 1.32 20.25 -7.69
C THR A 397 -0.09 20.79 -7.62
N PHE A 398 -0.48 21.20 -6.40
CA PHE A 398 -1.75 21.86 -6.14
C PHE A 398 -1.56 23.37 -5.99
N SER A 399 -2.59 24.11 -6.37
CA SER A 399 -2.77 25.51 -6.01
C SER A 399 -4.25 25.77 -5.71
N PHE A 400 -4.51 26.74 -4.83
CA PHE A 400 -5.85 26.99 -4.33
C PHE A 400 -6.42 28.27 -4.89
N PHE A 401 -7.76 28.30 -4.88
CA PHE A 401 -8.50 29.50 -5.19
C PHE A 401 -8.75 30.32 -3.93
N THR A 402 -8.35 31.56 -3.91
CA THR A 402 -8.62 32.48 -2.78
C THR A 402 -9.57 33.61 -3.20
N PRO A 403 -10.61 33.93 -2.41
CA PRO A 403 -10.94 33.32 -1.12
C PRO A 403 -11.69 31.96 -1.29
N SER A 404 -11.31 30.96 -0.54
CA SER A 404 -11.94 29.62 -0.53
C SER A 404 -13.43 29.68 -0.21
N SER A 405 -13.86 30.66 0.59
CA SER A 405 -15.26 30.90 0.94
C SER A 405 -16.18 31.23 -0.24
N ALA A 406 -15.60 31.59 -1.43
CA ALA A 406 -16.38 31.83 -2.63
C ALA A 406 -16.99 30.56 -3.24
N PHE A 407 -16.33 29.40 -3.01
CA PHE A 407 -16.67 28.11 -3.63
C PHE A 407 -16.92 27.02 -2.60
N THR A 408 -17.75 27.27 -1.62
CA THR A 408 -18.17 26.20 -0.71
C THR A 408 -19.10 25.24 -1.41
N ASN A 409 -18.87 23.94 -1.26
CA ASN A 409 -19.71 22.86 -1.75
C ASN A 409 -19.96 22.94 -3.28
N VAL A 410 -18.89 22.64 -4.05
CA VAL A 410 -18.90 22.61 -5.53
C VAL A 410 -19.54 21.32 -6.02
N HIS A 411 -20.49 21.42 -6.96
CA HIS A 411 -21.25 20.28 -7.50
C HIS A 411 -21.14 20.11 -9.02
N GLY A 412 -20.97 21.19 -9.78
CA GLY A 412 -20.90 21.11 -11.24
C GLY A 412 -19.76 21.98 -11.79
N LEU A 413 -18.95 21.41 -12.67
CA LEU A 413 -17.90 22.12 -13.40
C LEU A 413 -18.08 21.95 -14.89
N CYS A 414 -18.00 23.03 -15.65
CA CYS A 414 -18.03 22.99 -17.10
C CYS A 414 -17.12 24.07 -17.68
N LEU A 415 -16.17 23.68 -18.53
CA LEU A 415 -15.33 24.62 -19.26
C LEU A 415 -16.05 25.11 -20.53
N ILE A 416 -16.24 26.40 -20.63
CA ILE A 416 -16.83 27.05 -21.79
C ILE A 416 -15.86 28.08 -22.29
N ASP A 417 -15.18 27.78 -23.39
CA ASP A 417 -14.05 28.54 -23.92
C ASP A 417 -12.90 28.64 -22.90
N ASN A 418 -12.59 29.81 -22.34
CA ASN A 418 -11.59 29.99 -21.27
C ASN A 418 -12.24 30.29 -19.91
N HIS A 419 -13.55 30.02 -19.77
CA HIS A 419 -14.31 30.30 -18.56
C HIS A 419 -14.80 28.99 -17.93
N LEU A 420 -14.40 28.76 -16.71
CA LEU A 420 -14.93 27.66 -15.92
C LEU A 420 -16.23 28.09 -15.22
N TRP A 421 -17.32 27.46 -15.58
CA TRP A 421 -18.60 27.63 -14.89
C TRP A 421 -18.63 26.68 -13.70
N VAL A 422 -18.85 27.24 -12.51
CA VAL A 422 -18.81 26.53 -11.25
C VAL A 422 -20.17 26.59 -10.58
N GLY A 423 -20.88 25.48 -10.58
CA GLY A 423 -22.15 25.28 -9.88
C GLY A 423 -21.91 24.92 -8.41
N THR A 424 -22.65 25.54 -7.51
CA THR A 424 -22.53 25.33 -6.06
C THR A 424 -23.86 24.90 -5.43
N PHE A 425 -23.80 24.33 -4.23
CA PHE A 425 -25.01 23.91 -3.51
C PHE A 425 -25.92 25.06 -3.06
N SER A 426 -25.41 26.25 -2.78
CA SER A 426 -26.26 27.32 -2.21
C SER A 426 -25.87 28.72 -2.65
N LYS A 427 -24.84 28.88 -3.48
CA LYS A 427 -24.32 30.19 -3.89
C LYS A 427 -24.49 30.46 -5.40
N GLY A 428 -25.28 29.68 -6.10
CA GLY A 428 -25.55 29.80 -7.53
C GLY A 428 -24.37 29.34 -8.37
N VAL A 429 -24.18 30.00 -9.51
CA VAL A 429 -23.09 29.76 -10.46
C VAL A 429 -22.09 30.89 -10.43
N LYS A 430 -20.82 30.54 -10.40
CA LYS A 430 -19.72 31.50 -10.60
C LYS A 430 -18.96 31.15 -11.87
N VAL A 431 -18.60 32.16 -12.63
CA VAL A 431 -17.81 32.02 -13.86
C VAL A 431 -16.39 32.52 -13.56
N VAL A 432 -15.42 31.67 -13.75
CA VAL A 432 -14.00 31.91 -13.46
C VAL A 432 -13.23 31.95 -14.77
N ASP A 433 -12.46 33.02 -15.03
CA ASP A 433 -11.45 33.04 -16.11
C ASP A 433 -10.30 32.12 -15.71
N THR A 434 -10.04 31.05 -16.47
CA THR A 434 -9.05 30.02 -16.12
C THR A 434 -7.61 30.52 -16.20
N ARG A 435 -7.33 31.59 -16.95
CA ARG A 435 -5.99 32.17 -17.11
C ARG A 435 -5.62 33.08 -15.95
N THR A 436 -6.60 33.88 -15.48
CA THR A 436 -6.36 34.86 -14.40
C THR A 436 -6.76 34.35 -13.03
N GLY A 437 -7.65 33.35 -12.97
CA GLY A 437 -8.28 32.88 -11.74
C GLY A 437 -9.34 33.84 -11.18
N ALA A 438 -9.73 34.89 -11.91
CA ALA A 438 -10.70 35.86 -11.44
C ALA A 438 -12.15 35.36 -11.65
N ILE A 439 -13.01 35.63 -10.66
CA ILE A 439 -14.47 35.49 -10.85
C ILE A 439 -14.96 36.64 -11.69
N VAL A 440 -15.34 36.38 -12.93
CA VAL A 440 -15.79 37.41 -13.89
C VAL A 440 -17.30 37.61 -13.83
N LYS A 441 -18.04 36.61 -13.34
CA LYS A 441 -19.49 36.66 -13.25
C LYS A 441 -20.07 35.77 -12.14
N THR A 442 -21.23 36.18 -11.61
CA THR A 442 -21.97 35.40 -10.63
C THR A 442 -23.47 35.46 -10.97
N TYR A 443 -24.08 34.29 -11.06
CA TYR A 443 -25.53 34.15 -11.24
C TYR A 443 -26.15 33.58 -9.97
N GLN A 444 -27.23 34.19 -9.52
CA GLN A 444 -27.99 33.76 -8.34
C GLN A 444 -29.49 33.87 -8.61
N LYS A 445 -30.29 33.18 -7.80
CA LYS A 445 -31.73 33.36 -7.74
C LYS A 445 -32.05 34.78 -7.27
N THR A 446 -32.95 35.43 -8.02
CA THR A 446 -33.53 36.72 -7.70
C THR A 446 -35.05 36.66 -7.94
N ASP A 447 -35.74 37.78 -7.77
CA ASP A 447 -37.19 37.89 -8.08
C ASP A 447 -37.49 37.85 -9.57
N SER A 448 -36.48 38.01 -10.42
CA SER A 448 -36.66 37.89 -11.89
C SER A 448 -37.04 36.45 -12.27
N PRO A 449 -38.09 36.29 -13.09
CA PRO A 449 -38.49 34.96 -13.59
C PRO A 449 -37.42 34.32 -14.49
N ARG A 450 -36.47 35.11 -15.00
CA ARG A 450 -35.34 34.70 -15.84
C ARG A 450 -34.03 34.53 -15.07
N SER A 451 -34.07 34.65 -13.73
CA SER A 451 -32.94 34.30 -12.88
C SER A 451 -32.84 32.79 -12.66
N LEU A 452 -31.80 32.32 -11.95
CA LEU A 452 -31.74 30.94 -11.50
C LEU A 452 -33.05 30.61 -10.72
N ILE A 453 -33.59 29.41 -10.95
CA ILE A 453 -34.76 28.91 -10.23
C ILE A 453 -34.41 28.59 -8.77
N ASP A 454 -33.15 28.17 -8.56
CA ASP A 454 -32.58 27.86 -7.25
C ASP A 454 -31.05 28.10 -7.28
N ASN A 455 -30.47 28.40 -6.11
CA ASN A 455 -29.02 28.60 -5.98
C ASN A 455 -28.22 27.29 -5.88
N SER A 456 -28.90 26.14 -5.88
CA SER A 456 -28.27 24.82 -5.85
C SER A 456 -28.20 24.27 -7.26
N VAL A 457 -27.01 24.35 -7.86
CA VAL A 457 -26.73 23.92 -9.24
C VAL A 457 -25.83 22.70 -9.20
N PHE A 458 -26.36 21.55 -9.64
CA PHE A 458 -25.73 20.23 -9.53
C PHE A 458 -25.00 19.80 -10.79
N SER A 459 -25.44 20.24 -11.95
CA SER A 459 -24.80 19.90 -13.22
C SER A 459 -24.84 21.07 -14.18
N ILE A 460 -23.82 21.17 -15.01
CA ILE A 460 -23.72 22.15 -16.11
C ILE A 460 -23.23 21.40 -17.34
N CYS A 461 -23.99 21.50 -18.43
CA CYS A 461 -23.67 20.84 -19.69
C CYS A 461 -23.68 21.86 -20.84
N ARG A 462 -22.60 21.86 -21.65
CA ARG A 462 -22.57 22.54 -22.94
C ARG A 462 -22.78 21.51 -24.03
N THR A 463 -23.80 21.73 -24.85
CA THR A 463 -24.08 20.88 -26.01
C THR A 463 -23.15 21.17 -27.18
N THR A 464 -23.09 20.28 -28.15
CA THR A 464 -22.34 20.43 -29.42
C THR A 464 -22.83 21.62 -30.22
N THR A 465 -24.11 21.99 -30.12
CA THR A 465 -24.69 23.20 -30.72
C THR A 465 -24.32 24.48 -29.98
N GLY A 466 -23.69 24.34 -28.80
CA GLY A 466 -23.24 25.46 -27.97
C GLY A 466 -24.27 25.96 -26.97
N ASP A 467 -25.44 25.31 -26.84
CA ASP A 467 -26.37 25.59 -25.77
C ASP A 467 -25.83 25.17 -24.41
N ILE A 468 -26.14 25.91 -23.37
CA ILE A 468 -25.72 25.63 -22.00
C ILE A 468 -26.91 25.31 -21.15
N TYR A 469 -26.93 24.11 -20.54
CA TYR A 469 -27.99 23.67 -19.64
C TYR A 469 -27.47 23.55 -18.22
N LEU A 470 -28.32 23.91 -17.25
CA LEU A 470 -28.04 23.84 -15.83
C LEU A 470 -29.10 22.98 -15.13
N GLY A 471 -28.67 21.91 -14.50
CA GLY A 471 -29.49 21.07 -13.63
C GLY A 471 -29.49 21.63 -12.20
N THR A 472 -30.68 21.91 -11.70
CA THR A 472 -30.88 22.49 -10.36
C THR A 472 -31.76 21.59 -9.48
N LEU A 473 -31.83 21.93 -8.18
CA LEU A 473 -32.72 21.23 -7.25
C LEU A 473 -34.19 21.26 -7.68
N PHE A 474 -34.64 22.31 -8.43
CA PHE A 474 -36.07 22.52 -8.77
C PHE A 474 -36.32 22.62 -10.27
N GLY A 475 -35.41 22.20 -11.14
CA GLY A 475 -35.67 22.18 -12.57
C GLY A 475 -34.41 22.25 -13.44
N LEU A 476 -34.68 22.28 -14.73
CA LEU A 476 -33.72 22.47 -15.79
C LEU A 476 -33.77 23.89 -16.35
N LEU A 477 -32.63 24.54 -16.50
CA LEU A 477 -32.49 25.85 -17.08
C LEU A 477 -31.63 25.77 -18.35
N ARG A 478 -31.97 26.61 -19.35
CA ARG A 478 -31.14 26.88 -20.52
C ARG A 478 -30.61 28.31 -20.44
N TYR A 479 -29.33 28.50 -20.58
CA TYR A 479 -28.71 29.84 -20.59
C TYR A 479 -29.01 30.55 -21.92
N ASN A 480 -29.54 31.77 -21.83
CA ASN A 480 -29.80 32.63 -22.96
C ASN A 480 -28.63 33.63 -23.11
N ARG A 481 -27.80 33.43 -24.15
CA ARG A 481 -26.61 34.26 -24.40
C ARG A 481 -26.93 35.70 -24.78
N GLN A 482 -28.12 35.97 -25.41
CA GLN A 482 -28.50 37.29 -25.88
C GLN A 482 -28.91 38.22 -24.74
N SER A 483 -29.70 37.71 -23.83
CA SER A 483 -30.20 38.45 -22.66
C SER A 483 -29.37 38.24 -21.40
N ASP A 484 -28.40 37.29 -21.44
CA ASP A 484 -27.52 36.95 -20.33
C ASP A 484 -28.28 36.52 -19.07
N ASP A 485 -29.30 35.69 -19.27
CA ASP A 485 -30.21 35.17 -18.25
C ASP A 485 -30.61 33.71 -18.57
N PHE A 486 -31.67 33.19 -17.95
CA PHE A 486 -32.06 31.78 -18.06
C PHE A 486 -33.48 31.58 -18.48
N ASP A 487 -33.71 30.68 -19.43
CA ASP A 487 -35.02 30.15 -19.80
C ASP A 487 -35.28 28.86 -19.02
N ARG A 488 -36.49 28.72 -18.45
CA ARG A 488 -36.92 27.51 -17.72
C ARG A 488 -37.48 26.49 -18.70
N ILE A 489 -37.16 25.21 -18.48
CA ILE A 489 -37.74 24.09 -19.25
C ILE A 489 -38.93 23.57 -18.47
N PRO A 490 -40.20 23.80 -18.97
CA PRO A 490 -41.40 23.55 -18.19
C PRO A 490 -41.60 22.09 -17.77
N GLU A 491 -41.18 21.14 -18.61
CA GLU A 491 -41.33 19.69 -18.41
C GLU A 491 -40.55 19.19 -17.18
N LEU A 492 -39.53 19.92 -16.79
CA LEU A 492 -38.66 19.60 -15.66
C LEU A 492 -38.91 20.47 -14.42
N ASN A 493 -39.94 21.31 -14.42
CA ASN A 493 -40.26 22.14 -13.25
C ASN A 493 -40.54 21.28 -12.00
N GLY A 494 -39.87 21.63 -10.89
CA GLY A 494 -39.99 20.90 -9.63
C GLY A 494 -39.23 19.57 -9.61
N ARG A 495 -38.44 19.25 -10.63
CA ARG A 495 -37.64 18.02 -10.69
C ARG A 495 -36.20 18.32 -10.29
N PHE A 496 -35.64 17.49 -9.43
CA PHE A 496 -34.23 17.59 -9.08
C PHE A 496 -33.38 16.95 -10.19
N VAL A 497 -32.77 17.79 -11.05
CA VAL A 497 -31.94 17.37 -12.18
C VAL A 497 -30.51 17.22 -11.66
N TYR A 498 -30.04 15.98 -11.64
CA TYR A 498 -28.78 15.59 -11.02
C TYR A 498 -27.62 15.54 -12.01
N ASP A 499 -27.88 15.02 -13.22
CA ASP A 499 -26.91 14.96 -14.32
C ASP A 499 -27.55 15.30 -15.67
N ILE A 500 -26.74 15.83 -16.58
CA ILE A 500 -27.13 16.20 -17.94
C ILE A 500 -26.07 15.69 -18.91
N LYS A 501 -26.50 14.96 -19.93
CA LYS A 501 -25.61 14.43 -20.98
C LYS A 501 -26.26 14.59 -22.34
N GLU A 502 -25.54 15.17 -23.30
CA GLU A 502 -25.87 15.07 -24.72
C GLU A 502 -25.27 13.79 -25.28
N ASP A 503 -26.09 12.97 -25.99
CA ASP A 503 -25.57 11.80 -26.69
C ASP A 503 -25.04 12.15 -28.09
N SER A 504 -24.38 11.21 -28.75
CA SER A 504 -23.81 11.40 -30.10
C SER A 504 -24.85 11.62 -31.16
N GLY A 505 -26.13 11.35 -30.89
CA GLY A 505 -27.30 11.66 -31.73
C GLY A 505 -27.87 13.06 -31.51
N GLY A 506 -27.31 13.82 -30.56
CA GLY A 506 -27.79 15.14 -30.15
C GLY A 506 -28.99 15.13 -29.21
N ASN A 507 -29.39 13.96 -28.70
CA ASN A 507 -30.49 13.90 -27.71
C ASN A 507 -29.92 14.29 -26.32
N LEU A 508 -30.78 14.97 -25.54
CA LEU A 508 -30.42 15.41 -24.21
C LEU A 508 -30.98 14.46 -23.14
N TRP A 509 -30.11 13.72 -22.48
CA TRP A 509 -30.44 12.82 -21.39
C TRP A 509 -30.30 13.52 -20.04
N LEU A 510 -31.24 13.30 -19.13
CA LEU A 510 -31.28 13.88 -17.80
C LEU A 510 -31.48 12.80 -16.75
N ALA A 511 -30.59 12.78 -15.76
CA ALA A 511 -30.73 11.99 -14.55
C ALA A 511 -31.51 12.80 -13.51
N THR A 512 -32.50 12.22 -12.89
CA THR A 512 -33.24 12.88 -11.79
C THR A 512 -33.17 12.06 -10.52
N TYR A 513 -33.19 12.74 -9.37
CA TYR A 513 -33.01 12.09 -8.07
C TYR A 513 -34.21 11.24 -7.60
N ALA A 514 -35.39 11.39 -8.17
CA ALA A 514 -36.58 10.64 -7.72
C ALA A 514 -37.64 10.47 -8.81
N ASN A 515 -37.33 10.84 -10.04
CA ASN A 515 -38.30 10.84 -11.14
C ASN A 515 -37.78 10.14 -12.39
N GLY A 516 -36.86 9.18 -12.21
CA GLY A 516 -36.27 8.40 -13.29
C GLY A 516 -35.35 9.19 -14.20
N ALA A 517 -35.29 8.79 -15.45
CA ALA A 517 -34.50 9.43 -16.50
C ALA A 517 -35.38 10.09 -17.54
N TYR A 518 -35.01 11.28 -18.00
CA TYR A 518 -35.68 11.95 -19.12
C TYR A 518 -34.76 11.96 -20.33
N CYS A 519 -35.33 11.83 -21.52
CA CYS A 519 -34.65 12.00 -22.77
C CYS A 519 -35.41 12.99 -23.65
N TYR A 520 -34.73 14.05 -24.09
CA TYR A 520 -35.26 14.94 -25.14
C TYR A 520 -34.78 14.44 -26.50
N ASN A 521 -35.70 13.91 -27.29
CA ASN A 521 -35.38 13.52 -28.65
C ASN A 521 -35.38 14.77 -29.55
N VAL A 522 -34.21 15.13 -30.08
CA VAL A 522 -34.01 16.35 -30.88
C VAL A 522 -34.78 16.27 -32.21
N SER A 523 -34.82 15.09 -32.83
CA SER A 523 -35.51 14.89 -34.11
C SER A 523 -37.03 14.98 -34.00
N GLU A 524 -37.60 14.44 -32.92
CA GLU A 524 -39.03 14.48 -32.64
C GLU A 524 -39.49 15.73 -31.90
N LYS A 525 -38.52 16.45 -31.30
CA LYS A 525 -38.78 17.61 -30.40
C LYS A 525 -39.70 17.26 -29.22
N LYS A 526 -39.50 16.07 -28.65
CA LYS A 526 -40.32 15.53 -27.57
C LYS A 526 -39.52 15.05 -26.41
N TRP A 527 -40.06 15.24 -25.21
CA TRP A 527 -39.55 14.65 -23.98
C TRP A 527 -40.18 13.27 -23.77
N LYS A 528 -39.38 12.32 -23.31
CA LYS A 528 -39.76 11.01 -22.81
C LYS A 528 -39.22 10.81 -21.41
N ASN A 529 -40.05 10.22 -20.52
CA ASN A 529 -39.64 9.87 -19.16
C ASN A 529 -39.65 8.36 -19.00
N TYR A 530 -38.56 7.83 -18.45
CA TYR A 530 -38.33 6.42 -18.10
C TYR A 530 -38.39 6.27 -16.60
N LEU A 531 -39.26 5.40 -16.11
CA LEU A 531 -39.46 5.12 -14.69
C LEU A 531 -39.20 3.65 -14.38
N HIS A 532 -38.97 3.37 -13.10
CA HIS A 532 -38.97 2.01 -12.58
C HIS A 532 -40.43 1.45 -12.54
N ASP A 533 -40.56 0.19 -12.95
CA ASP A 533 -41.79 -0.58 -12.82
C ASP A 533 -41.45 -1.96 -12.24
N GLU A 534 -41.94 -2.23 -11.03
CA GLU A 534 -41.67 -3.50 -10.30
C GLU A 534 -42.16 -4.73 -11.09
N ASN A 535 -43.16 -4.58 -11.97
CA ASN A 535 -43.69 -5.67 -12.78
C ASN A 535 -42.94 -5.87 -14.10
N ASN A 536 -42.03 -4.95 -14.45
CA ASN A 536 -41.29 -5.00 -15.70
C ASN A 536 -39.76 -5.03 -15.43
N PRO A 537 -39.09 -6.22 -15.42
CA PRO A 537 -37.66 -6.33 -15.17
C PRO A 537 -36.76 -5.67 -16.22
N LYS A 538 -37.36 -5.22 -17.34
CA LYS A 538 -36.68 -4.44 -18.39
C LYS A 538 -36.93 -2.94 -18.30
N SER A 539 -37.65 -2.47 -17.29
CA SER A 539 -37.74 -1.05 -16.97
C SER A 539 -36.46 -0.51 -16.37
N LEU A 540 -36.37 0.79 -16.14
CA LEU A 540 -35.33 1.42 -15.37
C LEU A 540 -35.17 0.72 -13.99
N PRO A 541 -33.94 0.34 -13.52
CA PRO A 541 -33.81 -0.47 -12.31
C PRO A 541 -34.17 0.29 -11.02
N TYR A 542 -34.13 1.62 -11.04
CA TYR A 542 -34.50 2.48 -9.90
C TYR A 542 -34.69 3.94 -10.32
N ASP A 543 -35.63 4.66 -9.69
CA ASP A 543 -35.99 6.04 -10.06
C ASP A 543 -34.99 7.11 -9.64
N LYS A 544 -34.03 6.79 -8.75
CA LYS A 544 -32.91 7.69 -8.39
C LYS A 544 -31.74 7.45 -9.32
N VAL A 545 -31.72 8.19 -10.43
CA VAL A 545 -30.63 8.12 -11.42
C VAL A 545 -29.55 9.12 -11.05
N LEU A 546 -28.30 8.68 -11.04
CA LEU A 546 -27.17 9.47 -10.56
C LEU A 546 -26.30 10.02 -11.69
N SER A 547 -26.02 9.21 -12.72
CA SER A 547 -25.25 9.67 -13.87
C SER A 547 -25.67 8.98 -15.15
N ILE A 548 -25.32 9.60 -16.27
CA ILE A 548 -25.54 9.10 -17.62
C ILE A 548 -24.18 9.10 -18.34
N PHE A 549 -23.88 8.01 -19.01
CA PHE A 549 -22.65 7.82 -19.74
C PHE A 549 -22.94 7.23 -21.13
N GLU A 550 -22.29 7.75 -22.16
CA GLU A 550 -22.25 7.17 -23.50
C GLU A 550 -20.87 6.58 -23.74
N ASP A 551 -20.82 5.28 -24.05
CA ASP A 551 -19.55 4.60 -24.35
C ASP A 551 -19.07 4.84 -25.80
N SER A 552 -17.87 4.39 -26.11
CA SER A 552 -17.26 4.51 -27.46
C SER A 552 -18.06 3.80 -28.55
N HIS A 553 -18.95 2.86 -28.19
CA HIS A 553 -19.88 2.16 -29.08
C HIS A 553 -21.24 2.85 -29.20
N ARG A 554 -21.37 4.09 -28.64
CA ARG A 554 -22.62 4.87 -28.59
C ARG A 554 -23.74 4.21 -27.80
N GLN A 555 -23.41 3.37 -26.82
CA GLN A 555 -24.38 2.78 -25.91
C GLN A 555 -24.58 3.71 -24.71
N ILE A 556 -25.84 3.92 -24.34
CA ILE A 556 -26.19 4.77 -23.19
C ILE A 556 -26.31 3.91 -21.95
N TRP A 557 -25.56 4.29 -20.94
CA TRP A 557 -25.51 3.67 -19.63
C TRP A 557 -26.03 4.64 -18.56
N LEU A 558 -26.82 4.14 -17.62
CA LEU A 558 -27.35 4.91 -16.49
C LEU A 558 -26.96 4.23 -15.19
N THR A 559 -26.57 5.03 -14.19
CA THR A 559 -26.25 4.55 -12.84
C THR A 559 -27.35 4.96 -11.88
N THR A 560 -27.59 4.16 -10.83
CA THR A 560 -28.68 4.41 -9.88
C THR A 560 -28.22 4.30 -8.43
N GLN A 561 -29.01 4.91 -7.53
CA GLN A 561 -28.81 4.83 -6.09
C GLN A 561 -29.69 3.72 -5.48
N GLY A 562 -29.47 2.45 -5.88
CA GLY A 562 -30.17 1.32 -5.26
C GLY A 562 -30.57 0.19 -6.21
N GLY A 563 -30.49 0.39 -7.54
CA GLY A 563 -30.78 -0.66 -8.54
C GLY A 563 -29.58 -1.08 -9.36
N GLY A 564 -28.37 -0.67 -8.98
CA GLY A 564 -27.15 -0.91 -9.76
C GLY A 564 -27.02 0.04 -10.94
N PHE A 565 -26.71 -0.49 -12.12
CA PHE A 565 -26.61 0.27 -13.37
C PHE A 565 -27.33 -0.46 -14.51
N CYS A 566 -27.62 0.24 -15.59
CA CYS A 566 -28.31 -0.34 -16.72
C CYS A 566 -27.81 0.23 -18.05
N ARG A 567 -28.02 -0.54 -19.12
CA ARG A 567 -27.79 -0.14 -20.50
C ARG A 567 -29.12 0.05 -21.21
N PHE A 568 -29.33 1.19 -21.83
CA PHE A 568 -30.48 1.46 -22.66
C PHE A 568 -30.45 0.63 -23.97
N GLN A 569 -31.55 0.04 -24.35
CA GLN A 569 -31.71 -0.75 -25.57
C GLN A 569 -32.68 -0.01 -26.53
N PRO A 570 -32.17 0.75 -27.49
CA PRO A 570 -33.01 1.62 -28.31
C PRO A 570 -34.02 0.85 -29.19
N ASP A 571 -33.64 -0.34 -29.69
CA ASP A 571 -34.52 -1.13 -30.57
C ASP A 571 -35.83 -1.59 -29.89
N THR A 572 -35.75 -1.85 -28.59
CA THR A 572 -36.91 -2.33 -27.79
C THR A 572 -37.43 -1.28 -26.83
N ASP A 573 -36.70 -0.16 -26.69
CA ASP A 573 -37.00 0.93 -25.77
C ASP A 573 -37.09 0.47 -24.31
N THR A 574 -36.14 -0.39 -23.92
CA THR A 574 -36.03 -1.05 -22.60
C THR A 574 -34.63 -0.93 -22.03
N PHE A 575 -34.37 -1.52 -20.85
CA PHE A 575 -33.08 -1.52 -20.17
C PHE A 575 -32.59 -2.95 -19.91
N ALA A 576 -31.30 -3.14 -20.04
CA ALA A 576 -30.58 -4.31 -19.53
C ALA A 576 -29.97 -3.94 -18.17
N ASN A 577 -30.37 -4.60 -17.10
CA ASN A 577 -30.08 -4.24 -15.72
C ASN A 577 -28.97 -5.11 -15.13
N TYR A 578 -28.04 -4.50 -14.35
CA TYR A 578 -26.91 -5.12 -13.68
C TYR A 578 -26.90 -4.68 -12.20
N ASN A 579 -26.98 -5.63 -11.28
CA ASN A 579 -27.07 -5.39 -9.83
C ASN A 579 -26.23 -6.40 -9.03
N LEU A 580 -26.44 -6.52 -7.72
CA LEU A 580 -25.76 -7.50 -6.86
C LEU A 580 -25.80 -8.92 -7.41
N SER A 581 -26.91 -9.34 -8.02
CA SER A 581 -27.03 -10.71 -8.60
C SER A 581 -26.16 -10.90 -9.84
N ALA A 582 -25.77 -9.82 -10.51
CA ALA A 582 -24.85 -9.81 -11.64
C ALA A 582 -23.35 -9.72 -11.21
N GLY A 583 -23.09 -9.59 -9.90
CA GLY A 583 -21.72 -9.53 -9.37
C GLY A 583 -21.24 -8.16 -8.90
N LEU A 584 -22.11 -7.14 -8.87
CA LEU A 584 -21.76 -5.87 -8.23
C LEU A 584 -21.50 -6.05 -6.73
N PRO A 585 -20.55 -5.28 -6.13
CA PRO A 585 -20.34 -5.29 -4.69
C PRO A 585 -21.39 -4.49 -3.91
N ASN A 586 -22.13 -3.60 -4.60
CA ASN A 586 -23.18 -2.75 -4.04
C ASN A 586 -24.06 -2.18 -5.15
N ASP A 587 -25.37 -2.06 -4.90
CA ASP A 587 -26.35 -1.52 -5.87
C ASP A 587 -26.38 0.00 -5.98
N VAL A 588 -25.53 0.72 -5.23
CA VAL A 588 -25.28 2.15 -5.41
C VAL A 588 -24.09 2.32 -6.33
N VAL A 589 -24.34 2.76 -7.55
CA VAL A 589 -23.31 3.07 -8.56
C VAL A 589 -23.35 4.56 -8.84
N TYR A 590 -22.23 5.25 -8.59
CA TYR A 590 -22.16 6.71 -8.68
C TYR A 590 -21.84 7.23 -10.06
N GLN A 591 -20.87 6.59 -10.76
CA GLN A 591 -20.36 7.07 -12.03
C GLN A 591 -19.79 5.93 -12.86
N ILE A 592 -19.75 6.12 -14.19
CA ILE A 592 -19.06 5.27 -15.15
C ILE A 592 -18.03 6.11 -15.92
N VAL A 593 -16.87 5.52 -16.17
CA VAL A 593 -15.88 6.03 -17.12
C VAL A 593 -15.35 4.85 -17.93
N GLU A 594 -15.13 5.03 -19.22
CA GLU A 594 -14.57 4.02 -20.12
C GLU A 594 -13.07 4.23 -20.26
N ASP A 595 -12.29 3.15 -20.29
CA ASP A 595 -10.86 3.23 -20.59
C ASP A 595 -10.59 3.02 -22.09
N LYS A 596 -9.32 3.18 -22.50
CA LYS A 596 -8.90 3.07 -23.91
C LYS A 596 -9.07 1.66 -24.51
N ASP A 597 -9.30 0.66 -23.68
CA ASP A 597 -9.50 -0.73 -24.10
C ASP A 597 -11.00 -1.12 -24.10
N GLY A 598 -11.89 -0.17 -23.77
CA GLY A 598 -13.35 -0.34 -23.77
C GLY A 598 -13.89 -1.01 -22.50
N PHE A 599 -13.13 -1.08 -21.41
CA PHE A 599 -13.65 -1.50 -20.12
C PHE A 599 -14.32 -0.33 -19.42
N LEU A 600 -15.43 -0.60 -18.75
CA LEU A 600 -16.16 0.39 -17.96
C LEU A 600 -15.72 0.30 -16.49
N TRP A 601 -15.26 1.42 -15.96
CA TRP A 601 -14.90 1.57 -14.56
C TRP A 601 -16.04 2.24 -13.82
N LEU A 602 -16.65 1.49 -12.88
CA LEU A 602 -17.82 1.93 -12.12
C LEU A 602 -17.43 2.21 -10.69
N THR A 603 -17.69 3.42 -10.24
CA THR A 603 -17.50 3.81 -8.84
C THR A 603 -18.73 3.45 -8.02
N THR A 604 -18.55 2.75 -6.90
CA THR A 604 -19.65 2.28 -6.07
C THR A 604 -19.53 2.75 -4.62
N ASN A 605 -20.53 2.40 -3.81
CA ASN A 605 -20.48 2.61 -2.36
C ASN A 605 -19.59 1.59 -1.63
N ASN A 606 -19.07 0.57 -2.35
CA ASN A 606 -18.22 -0.48 -1.78
C ASN A 606 -17.19 -0.99 -2.79
N GLY A 607 -16.28 -0.09 -3.21
CA GLY A 607 -15.20 -0.39 -4.13
C GLY A 607 -15.40 0.11 -5.55
N LEU A 608 -14.37 -0.13 -6.37
CA LEU A 608 -14.29 0.19 -7.79
C LEU A 608 -14.48 -1.08 -8.61
N VAL A 609 -15.35 -1.06 -9.61
CA VAL A 609 -15.63 -2.20 -10.48
C VAL A 609 -15.10 -1.93 -11.88
N CYS A 610 -14.26 -2.82 -12.37
CA CYS A 610 -13.90 -2.90 -13.79
C CYS A 610 -14.87 -3.90 -14.46
N PHE A 611 -15.73 -3.42 -15.34
CA PHE A 611 -16.75 -4.19 -16.05
C PHE A 611 -16.39 -4.34 -17.51
N GLN A 612 -16.48 -5.56 -18.02
CA GLN A 612 -16.29 -5.86 -19.44
C GLN A 612 -17.65 -6.00 -20.13
N PRO A 613 -18.09 -5.02 -20.93
CA PRO A 613 -19.45 -5.01 -21.50
C PRO A 613 -19.78 -6.23 -22.36
N ASN A 614 -18.79 -6.76 -23.10
CA ASN A 614 -18.99 -7.86 -24.04
C ASN A 614 -19.20 -9.23 -23.36
N THR A 615 -18.63 -9.43 -22.17
CA THR A 615 -18.67 -10.73 -21.45
C THR A 615 -19.53 -10.67 -20.19
N GLY A 616 -19.82 -9.47 -19.68
CA GLY A 616 -20.49 -9.24 -18.41
C GLY A 616 -19.60 -9.51 -17.18
N VAL A 617 -18.31 -9.76 -17.37
CA VAL A 617 -17.38 -10.03 -16.27
C VAL A 617 -17.09 -8.76 -15.47
N MET A 618 -17.11 -8.87 -14.15
CA MET A 618 -16.81 -7.79 -13.21
C MET A 618 -15.60 -8.16 -12.35
N LYS A 619 -14.64 -7.24 -12.23
CA LYS A 619 -13.53 -7.33 -11.30
C LYS A 619 -13.64 -6.18 -10.29
N VAL A 620 -13.65 -6.51 -9.00
CA VAL A 620 -13.83 -5.54 -7.91
C VAL A 620 -12.49 -5.22 -7.27
N TYR A 621 -12.22 -3.94 -7.07
CA TYR A 621 -11.07 -3.40 -6.35
C TYR A 621 -11.54 -2.69 -5.09
N THR A 622 -10.81 -2.88 -4.00
CA THR A 622 -11.09 -2.29 -2.68
C THR A 622 -9.84 -1.66 -2.08
N THR A 623 -9.93 -1.12 -0.87
CA THR A 623 -8.76 -0.68 -0.09
C THR A 623 -7.73 -1.79 0.09
N SER A 624 -8.15 -3.07 0.09
CA SER A 624 -7.23 -4.21 0.09
C SER A 624 -6.38 -4.29 -1.18
N ASN A 625 -6.87 -3.77 -2.31
CA ASN A 625 -6.16 -3.67 -3.58
C ASN A 625 -5.47 -2.32 -3.78
N GLY A 626 -5.41 -1.47 -2.76
CA GLY A 626 -4.71 -0.20 -2.77
C GLY A 626 -5.57 1.04 -3.08
N LEU A 627 -6.91 0.97 -3.08
CA LEU A 627 -7.75 2.16 -3.15
C LEU A 627 -7.53 3.07 -1.92
N LEU A 628 -7.80 4.35 -2.07
CA LEU A 628 -7.79 5.33 -0.99
C LEU A 628 -8.92 5.06 0.02
N GLY A 629 -10.09 4.68 -0.46
CA GLY A 629 -11.30 4.32 0.29
C GLY A 629 -12.22 3.50 -0.58
N ASP A 630 -13.16 2.79 0.03
CA ASP A 630 -14.10 1.93 -0.71
C ASP A 630 -15.36 2.70 -1.16
N GLN A 631 -15.65 3.86 -0.54
CA GLN A 631 -16.78 4.71 -0.89
C GLN A 631 -16.34 5.86 -1.80
N PHE A 632 -16.86 5.85 -3.03
CA PHE A 632 -16.67 6.93 -3.99
C PHE A 632 -17.70 8.04 -3.81
N ASN A 633 -17.56 9.13 -4.58
CA ASN A 633 -18.48 10.24 -4.55
C ASN A 633 -19.21 10.38 -5.90
N TYR A 634 -20.28 11.15 -5.90
CA TYR A 634 -21.17 11.36 -7.04
C TYR A 634 -20.46 12.13 -8.16
N ARG A 635 -20.67 11.73 -9.43
CA ARG A 635 -20.20 12.40 -10.65
C ARG A 635 -18.70 12.75 -10.64
N SER A 636 -17.91 11.99 -9.90
CA SER A 636 -16.52 12.32 -9.63
C SER A 636 -15.56 11.45 -10.44
N SER A 637 -15.56 11.63 -11.76
CA SER A 637 -14.66 10.92 -12.66
C SER A 637 -14.17 11.82 -13.79
N PHE A 638 -12.94 11.57 -14.25
CA PHE A 638 -12.34 12.24 -15.40
C PHE A 638 -11.28 11.34 -16.04
N GLU A 639 -11.23 11.27 -17.37
CA GLU A 639 -10.17 10.60 -18.10
C GLU A 639 -9.41 11.62 -18.94
N THR A 640 -8.08 11.59 -18.86
CA THR A 640 -7.19 12.38 -19.68
C THR A 640 -6.90 11.72 -21.03
N GLU A 641 -6.38 12.47 -21.99
CA GLU A 641 -6.06 11.97 -23.34
C GLU A 641 -5.03 10.81 -23.33
N ASP A 642 -4.13 10.77 -22.35
CA ASP A 642 -3.14 9.70 -22.17
C ASP A 642 -3.73 8.43 -21.52
N GLY A 643 -5.03 8.43 -21.18
CA GLY A 643 -5.74 7.32 -20.57
C GLY A 643 -5.58 7.22 -19.06
N THR A 644 -5.11 8.28 -18.39
CA THR A 644 -5.12 8.35 -16.92
C THR A 644 -6.52 8.68 -16.43
N ILE A 645 -7.06 7.85 -15.56
CA ILE A 645 -8.39 7.99 -14.96
C ILE A 645 -8.26 8.58 -13.57
N TYR A 646 -9.05 9.61 -13.28
CA TYR A 646 -9.19 10.27 -11.99
C TYR A 646 -10.57 9.95 -11.42
N LEU A 647 -10.61 9.44 -10.17
CA LEU A 647 -11.86 9.08 -9.50
C LEU A 647 -11.90 9.66 -8.09
N GLY A 648 -12.91 10.48 -7.82
CA GLY A 648 -13.10 11.13 -6.52
C GLY A 648 -13.88 10.26 -5.54
N SER A 649 -13.50 10.38 -4.29
CA SER A 649 -14.10 9.69 -3.15
C SER A 649 -14.45 10.68 -2.03
N ILE A 650 -14.96 10.16 -0.93
CA ILE A 650 -15.25 10.97 0.29
C ILE A 650 -13.98 11.30 1.08
N ASP A 651 -12.82 10.72 0.75
CA ASP A 651 -11.55 10.89 1.45
C ASP A 651 -10.44 11.50 0.58
N GLY A 652 -10.76 11.90 -0.65
CA GLY A 652 -9.83 12.43 -1.65
C GLY A 652 -10.13 11.88 -3.04
N PHE A 653 -9.10 11.69 -3.85
CA PHE A 653 -9.23 11.05 -5.15
C PHE A 653 -8.06 10.11 -5.44
N ILE A 654 -8.28 9.20 -6.38
CA ILE A 654 -7.24 8.32 -6.93
C ILE A 654 -7.01 8.67 -8.40
N ALA A 655 -5.78 8.44 -8.86
CA ALA A 655 -5.42 8.49 -10.28
C ALA A 655 -4.72 7.19 -10.67
N PHE A 656 -5.05 6.65 -11.83
CA PHE A 656 -4.42 5.45 -12.35
C PHE A 656 -4.54 5.35 -13.87
N ASN A 657 -3.60 4.65 -14.49
CA ASN A 657 -3.73 4.24 -15.89
C ASN A 657 -3.88 2.72 -15.96
N PRO A 658 -5.00 2.19 -16.48
CA PRO A 658 -5.24 0.74 -16.54
C PRO A 658 -4.15 -0.06 -17.27
N LYS A 659 -3.46 0.55 -18.24
CA LYS A 659 -2.33 -0.07 -18.95
C LYS A 659 -1.14 -0.44 -18.07
N ASN A 660 -1.02 0.21 -16.92
CA ASN A 660 0.05 -0.07 -15.95
C ASN A 660 -0.27 -1.24 -15.03
N PHE A 661 -1.48 -1.82 -15.11
CA PHE A 661 -1.88 -2.94 -14.28
C PHE A 661 -1.18 -4.20 -14.75
N SER A 662 -0.42 -4.84 -13.86
CA SER A 662 0.14 -6.16 -14.05
C SER A 662 -0.63 -7.19 -13.25
N GLU A 663 -0.80 -8.39 -13.79
CA GLU A 663 -1.38 -9.50 -13.04
C GLU A 663 -0.39 -10.01 -12.00
N ASN A 664 -0.83 -10.09 -10.75
CA ASN A 664 -0.09 -10.83 -9.74
C ASN A 664 -0.22 -12.34 -10.03
N LYS A 665 0.88 -12.98 -10.44
CA LYS A 665 0.94 -14.42 -10.71
C LYS A 665 1.30 -15.25 -9.48
N PHE A 666 1.47 -14.61 -8.32
CA PHE A 666 1.77 -15.31 -7.08
C PHE A 666 0.55 -16.13 -6.64
N ILE A 667 0.80 -17.40 -6.38
CA ILE A 667 -0.22 -18.31 -5.83
C ILE A 667 0.10 -18.50 -4.37
N PRO A 668 -0.73 -17.95 -3.45
CA PRO A 668 -0.48 -18.07 -2.02
C PRO A 668 -0.61 -19.53 -1.55
N SER A 669 0.23 -19.91 -0.59
CA SER A 669 0.10 -21.17 0.12
C SER A 669 -1.17 -21.12 0.97
N VAL A 670 -1.90 -22.25 1.03
CA VAL A 670 -3.07 -22.40 1.93
C VAL A 670 -2.66 -23.27 3.09
N ALA A 671 -2.89 -22.80 4.31
CA ALA A 671 -2.58 -23.54 5.54
C ALA A 671 -3.80 -23.66 6.44
N ILE A 672 -3.96 -24.83 7.08
CA ILE A 672 -4.84 -24.95 8.25
C ILE A 672 -4.03 -24.46 9.44
N THR A 673 -4.44 -23.33 10.02
CA THR A 673 -3.66 -22.65 11.07
C THR A 673 -3.99 -23.14 12.46
N ASP A 674 -5.27 -23.47 12.72
CA ASP A 674 -5.76 -23.85 14.04
C ASP A 674 -6.86 -24.91 13.92
N PHE A 675 -6.96 -25.74 14.96
CA PHE A 675 -7.99 -26.77 15.13
C PHE A 675 -8.70 -26.57 16.45
N PHE A 676 -10.02 -26.66 16.44
CA PHE A 676 -10.86 -26.48 17.63
C PHE A 676 -11.74 -27.70 17.85
N LEU A 677 -11.82 -28.15 19.10
CA LEU A 677 -12.83 -29.12 19.57
C LEU A 677 -13.74 -28.42 20.57
N PHE A 678 -15.06 -28.53 20.35
CA PHE A 678 -16.06 -27.88 21.21
C PHE A 678 -15.79 -26.40 21.46
N GLY A 679 -15.27 -25.68 20.43
CA GLY A 679 -14.93 -24.26 20.49
C GLY A 679 -13.65 -23.93 21.26
N LYS A 680 -12.90 -24.93 21.73
CA LYS A 680 -11.58 -24.75 22.35
C LYS A 680 -10.47 -25.13 21.39
N GLU A 681 -9.44 -24.31 21.31
CA GLU A 681 -8.25 -24.62 20.54
C GLU A 681 -7.51 -25.82 21.12
N VAL A 682 -7.01 -26.72 20.25
CA VAL A 682 -6.38 -27.98 20.62
C VAL A 682 -4.96 -28.03 20.04
N TYR A 683 -4.01 -28.34 20.91
CA TYR A 683 -2.60 -28.43 20.55
C TYR A 683 -2.09 -29.87 20.49
N ALA A 684 -1.04 -30.07 19.68
CA ALA A 684 -0.41 -31.37 19.54
C ALA A 684 0.19 -31.89 20.88
N GLY A 685 -0.06 -33.17 21.20
CA GLY A 685 0.50 -33.83 22.40
C GLY A 685 -0.07 -33.37 23.73
N GLU A 686 -1.19 -32.65 23.76
CA GLU A 686 -1.95 -32.39 24.98
C GLU A 686 -2.80 -33.62 25.36
N PRO A 687 -3.10 -33.82 26.64
CA PRO A 687 -3.96 -34.91 27.08
C PRO A 687 -5.36 -34.83 26.44
N GLY A 688 -5.75 -35.87 25.70
CA GLY A 688 -7.04 -35.93 25.00
C GLY A 688 -7.04 -35.22 23.61
N SER A 689 -5.92 -34.69 23.18
CA SER A 689 -5.77 -34.15 21.83
C SER A 689 -5.74 -35.26 20.79
N PRO A 690 -6.48 -35.15 19.69
CA PRO A 690 -6.36 -36.04 18.54
C PRO A 690 -5.18 -35.73 17.65
N LEU A 691 -4.44 -34.65 17.94
CA LEU A 691 -3.30 -34.18 17.14
C LEU A 691 -1.99 -34.81 17.64
N GLU A 692 -1.36 -35.61 16.80
CA GLU A 692 0.02 -36.09 17.00
C GLU A 692 1.06 -35.01 16.64
N LYS A 693 0.73 -34.22 15.62
CA LYS A 693 1.51 -33.05 15.13
C LYS A 693 0.63 -31.81 15.12
N SER A 694 1.23 -30.65 15.01
CA SER A 694 0.48 -29.43 14.70
C SER A 694 -0.44 -29.62 13.50
N ILE A 695 -1.64 -29.09 13.55
CA ILE A 695 -2.63 -29.25 12.48
C ILE A 695 -2.10 -28.79 11.12
N THR A 696 -1.25 -27.78 11.07
CA THR A 696 -0.59 -27.27 9.86
C THR A 696 0.27 -28.34 9.16
N PHE A 697 0.78 -29.32 9.92
CA PHE A 697 1.64 -30.41 9.43
C PHE A 697 0.95 -31.78 9.44
N SER A 698 -0.35 -31.82 9.75
CA SER A 698 -1.10 -33.08 9.85
C SER A 698 -1.77 -33.41 8.50
N ASP A 699 -1.42 -34.55 7.93
CA ASP A 699 -2.06 -35.05 6.70
C ASP A 699 -3.38 -35.76 6.97
N GLN A 700 -3.58 -36.20 8.22
CA GLN A 700 -4.75 -36.93 8.64
C GLN A 700 -5.12 -36.55 10.08
N LEU A 701 -6.41 -36.46 10.34
CA LEU A 701 -6.98 -36.24 11.64
C LEU A 701 -7.96 -37.38 11.98
N VAL A 702 -7.73 -38.06 13.09
CA VAL A 702 -8.60 -39.14 13.58
C VAL A 702 -9.35 -38.66 14.83
N LEU A 703 -10.66 -38.55 14.71
CA LEU A 703 -11.54 -38.12 15.81
C LEU A 703 -12.27 -39.32 16.43
N GLN A 704 -12.42 -39.30 17.75
CA GLN A 704 -13.24 -40.25 18.47
C GLN A 704 -14.73 -39.90 18.30
N SER A 705 -15.62 -40.85 18.55
CA SER A 705 -17.08 -40.67 18.39
C SER A 705 -17.66 -39.57 19.27
N ASN A 706 -17.02 -39.25 20.39
CA ASN A 706 -17.38 -38.17 21.30
C ASN A 706 -16.77 -36.81 20.91
N GLN A 707 -15.88 -36.74 19.88
CA GLN A 707 -15.26 -35.54 19.37
C GLN A 707 -16.00 -35.04 18.10
N ASN A 708 -17.29 -34.85 18.20
CA ASN A 708 -18.20 -34.62 17.06
C ASN A 708 -18.45 -33.13 16.73
N SER A 709 -17.95 -32.20 17.55
CA SER A 709 -18.04 -30.76 17.28
C SER A 709 -16.64 -30.18 17.13
N PHE A 710 -16.27 -29.88 15.90
CA PHE A 710 -14.93 -29.34 15.59
C PHE A 710 -15.00 -28.24 14.53
N SER A 711 -13.99 -27.42 14.51
CA SER A 711 -13.80 -26.40 13.48
C SER A 711 -12.31 -26.18 13.16
N PHE A 712 -12.05 -25.63 11.98
CA PHE A 712 -10.72 -25.28 11.52
C PHE A 712 -10.66 -23.79 11.21
N ARG A 713 -9.50 -23.20 11.46
CA ARG A 713 -9.14 -21.93 10.84
C ARG A 713 -8.22 -22.21 9.65
N VAL A 714 -8.52 -21.57 8.52
CA VAL A 714 -7.76 -21.73 7.28
C VAL A 714 -7.34 -20.34 6.82
N ALA A 715 -6.10 -20.20 6.39
CA ALA A 715 -5.58 -18.97 5.84
C ALA A 715 -4.92 -19.23 4.48
N ALA A 716 -5.15 -18.33 3.53
CA ALA A 716 -4.28 -18.15 2.36
C ALA A 716 -3.19 -17.18 2.77
N LEU A 717 -1.92 -17.59 2.66
CA LEU A 717 -0.79 -16.76 3.07
C LEU A 717 -0.48 -15.73 1.99
N ASP A 718 -1.44 -14.82 1.79
CA ASP A 718 -1.42 -13.66 0.89
C ASP A 718 -1.37 -12.40 1.76
N PHE A 719 -0.30 -11.64 1.67
CA PHE A 719 -0.10 -10.44 2.50
C PHE A 719 -0.49 -9.15 1.77
N GLN A 720 -0.56 -9.21 0.46
CA GLN A 720 -0.90 -8.03 -0.34
C GLN A 720 -2.40 -7.76 -0.28
N ALA A 721 -3.24 -8.80 -0.48
CA ALA A 721 -4.69 -8.67 -0.47
C ALA A 721 -5.38 -9.84 0.25
N PRO A 722 -5.09 -10.10 1.52
CA PRO A 722 -5.53 -11.31 2.23
C PRO A 722 -7.06 -11.48 2.29
N LYS A 723 -7.81 -10.38 2.29
CA LYS A 723 -9.27 -10.39 2.33
C LYS A 723 -9.94 -10.72 0.99
N THR A 724 -9.21 -10.70 -0.12
CA THR A 724 -9.74 -10.98 -1.46
C THR A 724 -9.56 -12.44 -1.88
N SER A 725 -8.68 -13.17 -1.20
CA SER A 725 -8.42 -14.59 -1.48
C SER A 725 -9.62 -15.45 -1.11
N ARG A 726 -10.12 -16.22 -2.06
CA ARG A 726 -11.21 -17.18 -1.86
C ARG A 726 -10.65 -18.57 -1.72
N ILE A 727 -10.94 -19.24 -0.61
CA ILE A 727 -10.53 -20.62 -0.33
C ILE A 727 -11.70 -21.54 -0.63
N MET A 728 -11.51 -22.47 -1.57
CA MET A 728 -12.46 -23.57 -1.80
C MET A 728 -11.95 -24.83 -1.12
N TYR A 729 -12.84 -25.58 -0.48
CA TYR A 729 -12.53 -26.84 0.19
C TYR A 729 -13.47 -27.95 -0.27
N ASN A 730 -12.96 -29.18 -0.24
CA ASN A 730 -13.76 -30.38 -0.51
C ASN A 730 -13.56 -31.38 0.64
N TRP A 731 -14.65 -31.75 1.33
CA TRP A 731 -14.62 -32.71 2.40
C TRP A 731 -14.66 -34.14 1.86
N ARG A 732 -13.69 -34.95 2.25
CA ARG A 732 -13.75 -36.41 2.11
C ARG A 732 -13.69 -37.01 3.50
N ALA A 733 -14.83 -37.44 4.03
CA ALA A 733 -14.90 -38.18 5.28
C ALA A 733 -14.89 -39.69 4.98
N LEU A 734 -13.96 -40.43 5.58
CA LEU A 734 -13.95 -41.89 5.64
C LEU A 734 -14.52 -42.30 7.00
N ILE A 735 -15.80 -42.62 7.04
CA ILE A 735 -16.41 -43.17 8.23
C ILE A 735 -16.17 -44.67 8.24
N ARG A 736 -15.27 -45.16 9.12
CA ARG A 736 -15.20 -46.57 9.46
C ARG A 736 -16.19 -46.83 10.62
N ILE A 737 -17.27 -47.50 10.30
CA ILE A 737 -18.18 -48.04 11.31
C ILE A 737 -17.51 -49.34 11.80
N GLY A 738 -16.96 -49.29 13.01
CA GLY A 738 -16.45 -50.48 13.71
C GLY A 738 -17.54 -51.20 14.47
#